data_66f8249d51176e94a6dec369793f0f6b
#
_entry.id   66f8249d51176e94a6dec369793f0f6b
#
_cell.length_a   1.000
_cell.length_b   1.000
_cell.length_c   1.000
_cell.angle_alpha   90.00
_cell.angle_beta   90.00
_cell.angle_gamma   90.00
#
_symmetry.space_group_name_H-M   'P 1'
#
loop_
_entity.id
_entity.type
_entity.pdbx_description
1 polymer ?
#
loop_
_entity_poly.entity_id
_entity_poly.type
_entity_poly.pdbx_seq_one_letter_code
_entity_poly.pdbx_strand_id
1 'polypeptide(L)'
;MTSRSDLPPGTHAYASSFGATCVDAGHTRFRLWAPASRSAALELQGDFAGKRPGEQRIDMQPAGDGWFEVVAACGAGALYRYVLDDGFAVPDPASRFQPYDVHGPSQVVDPAAYRWRNDAWRGRPWHETVLYELHVGACGGYASVERRLPALAALGVTAIELMPINAFPGARNWGYDGVLPFAPDASYGRPEELKALIDAAHGLGLQVLLDVVYNHFGPDGNFLPRYAPDFFRADRKTAWGPAIDFSRAQPSTFFIDNALYWLDEYRFDGLRIDAAHAIDDDAWLRELARRVRAHVGDARHVHLVLENERNTASLLGPDGFDAQWNDDFHNSAHVLLTGERDGYYRAYADAPLRRLARTLGEGFAYQGEPSPLHDGAPRGESSAHLAPTSFVAFLQNHDQVGNRAFGERLRALANDDAVRAATALLLLAPQVPLLFMGEEDGSTQPFQFFTDYRGELADAVRDGRRREFAAFPAFADPAHRDAIPDPNDLGTFVRSSPAHAHENAHQDADTWRRFYRSALTVRAALVTPHLPGARALGVELLGAHVEGVGNGGAGGAGAGAGAGAGAGAAGAAGAAGAAGAAAGAAGSGAGEAGGTGDAGADGASAARDDSGDAGDSHGNGNPNDTPIALAARWRLGDGSTLTIAFNPGSHDAVLDTLPVGKVVFETPPRARDRLADRRLPARSCIVWRDGAVNHDALMHRANAPTANT
;
A
#
# COMPACT_ATOMS: atom_id res chain seq x y z
N MET A 1 4.89 -27.26 -23.96
CA MET A 1 4.99 -26.68 -22.60
C MET A 1 6.13 -27.38 -21.90
N THR A 2 7.25 -26.69 -21.71
CA THR A 2 8.32 -27.21 -20.83
C THR A 2 7.72 -27.39 -19.46
N SER A 3 7.69 -28.62 -18.95
CA SER A 3 7.24 -28.87 -17.58
C SER A 3 8.24 -28.24 -16.61
N ARG A 4 7.82 -27.89 -15.39
CA ARG A 4 8.71 -27.39 -14.33
C ARG A 4 9.92 -28.30 -14.09
N SER A 5 9.81 -29.59 -14.46
CA SER A 5 10.85 -30.60 -14.39
C SER A 5 11.96 -30.47 -15.45
N ASP A 6 11.74 -29.70 -16.51
CA ASP A 6 12.64 -29.60 -17.67
C ASP A 6 13.55 -28.37 -17.61
N LEU A 7 13.35 -27.48 -16.61
CA LEU A 7 14.16 -26.30 -16.41
C LEU A 7 15.51 -26.67 -15.72
N PRO A 8 16.58 -25.94 -16.03
CA PRO A 8 17.84 -26.10 -15.30
C PRO A 8 17.67 -25.84 -13.80
N PRO A 9 18.39 -26.53 -12.90
CA PRO A 9 18.35 -26.27 -11.48
C PRO A 9 18.62 -24.79 -11.15
N GLY A 10 17.82 -24.23 -10.23
CA GLY A 10 17.94 -22.83 -9.82
C GLY A 10 17.39 -21.84 -10.85
N THR A 11 16.53 -22.27 -11.78
CA THR A 11 15.80 -21.37 -12.68
C THR A 11 14.31 -21.53 -12.45
N HIS A 12 13.57 -20.44 -12.65
CA HIS A 12 12.12 -20.39 -12.50
C HIS A 12 11.49 -19.72 -13.73
N ALA A 13 10.40 -20.28 -14.20
CA ALA A 13 9.61 -19.77 -15.32
C ALA A 13 8.12 -20.05 -15.08
N TYR A 14 7.28 -19.12 -15.46
CA TYR A 14 5.84 -19.30 -15.45
C TYR A 14 5.29 -19.41 -16.88
N ALA A 15 4.52 -20.47 -17.13
CA ALA A 15 3.89 -20.71 -18.42
C ALA A 15 2.53 -19.97 -18.50
N SER A 16 2.57 -18.68 -18.85
CA SER A 16 1.37 -17.90 -19.09
C SER A 16 0.63 -18.30 -20.35
N SER A 17 -0.69 -18.11 -20.34
CA SER A 17 -1.54 -18.25 -21.52
C SER A 17 -1.37 -17.11 -22.53
N PHE A 18 -0.77 -15.99 -22.10
CA PHE A 18 -0.61 -14.76 -22.87
C PHE A 18 0.86 -14.48 -23.20
N GLY A 19 1.06 -13.74 -24.29
CA GLY A 19 2.35 -13.14 -24.63
C GLY A 19 3.36 -14.11 -25.26
N ALA A 20 4.63 -13.70 -25.20
CA ALA A 20 5.75 -14.44 -25.77
C ALA A 20 6.28 -15.51 -24.80
N THR A 21 6.50 -16.73 -25.31
CA THR A 21 7.08 -17.85 -24.54
C THR A 21 8.18 -18.50 -25.35
N CYS A 22 9.41 -18.55 -24.84
CA CYS A 22 10.51 -19.29 -25.47
C CYS A 22 10.15 -20.79 -25.52
N VAL A 23 10.15 -21.37 -26.73
CA VAL A 23 9.96 -22.81 -26.96
C VAL A 23 11.31 -23.52 -26.83
N ASP A 24 12.33 -22.90 -27.42
CA ASP A 24 13.75 -23.26 -27.32
C ASP A 24 14.62 -22.00 -27.50
N ALA A 25 15.93 -22.16 -27.59
CA ALA A 25 16.85 -21.03 -27.72
C ALA A 25 16.66 -20.20 -29.01
N GLY A 26 16.04 -20.78 -30.05
CA GLY A 26 15.88 -20.18 -31.38
C GLY A 26 14.43 -19.92 -31.78
N HIS A 27 13.47 -20.40 -31.02
CA HIS A 27 12.06 -20.27 -31.34
C HIS A 27 11.23 -19.75 -30.17
N THR A 28 10.34 -18.79 -30.49
CA THR A 28 9.42 -18.19 -29.52
C THR A 28 7.99 -18.35 -30.06
N ARG A 29 7.07 -18.78 -29.19
CA ARG A 29 5.64 -18.77 -29.40
C ARG A 29 5.06 -17.43 -28.94
N PHE A 30 4.26 -16.82 -29.80
CA PHE A 30 3.55 -15.55 -29.51
C PHE A 30 2.05 -15.82 -29.55
N ARG A 31 1.34 -15.30 -28.53
CA ARG A 31 -0.11 -15.40 -28.42
C ARG A 31 -0.72 -14.04 -28.08
N LEU A 32 -1.76 -13.68 -28.82
CA LEU A 32 -2.54 -12.45 -28.62
C LEU A 32 -4.02 -12.81 -28.54
N TRP A 33 -4.72 -12.32 -27.52
CA TRP A 33 -6.18 -12.33 -27.49
C TRP A 33 -6.70 -11.00 -28.03
N ALA A 34 -7.33 -11.03 -29.21
CA ALA A 34 -7.80 -9.87 -29.94
C ALA A 34 -9.16 -10.16 -30.62
N PRO A 35 -10.23 -10.35 -29.82
CA PRO A 35 -11.53 -10.79 -30.32
C PRO A 35 -12.18 -9.82 -31.28
N ALA A 36 -11.86 -8.54 -31.24
CA ALA A 36 -12.38 -7.54 -32.16
C ALA A 36 -11.60 -7.44 -33.47
N SER A 37 -10.47 -8.14 -33.61
CA SER A 37 -9.66 -8.14 -34.84
C SER A 37 -9.95 -9.38 -35.70
N ARG A 38 -10.02 -9.20 -37.02
CA ARG A 38 -10.24 -10.29 -37.99
C ARG A 38 -8.95 -11.04 -38.30
N SER A 39 -7.80 -10.40 -38.15
CA SER A 39 -6.48 -10.97 -38.32
C SER A 39 -5.47 -10.25 -37.47
N ALA A 40 -4.38 -10.91 -37.16
CA ALA A 40 -3.22 -10.32 -36.49
C ALA A 40 -1.94 -10.82 -37.15
N ALA A 41 -0.89 -10.03 -37.12
CA ALA A 41 0.43 -10.41 -37.56
C ALA A 41 1.47 -10.06 -36.47
N LEU A 42 2.53 -10.83 -36.39
CA LEU A 42 3.72 -10.55 -35.59
C LEU A 42 4.70 -9.75 -36.47
N GLU A 43 5.16 -8.60 -35.95
CA GLU A 43 6.26 -7.83 -36.53
C GLU A 43 7.50 -8.04 -35.63
N LEU A 44 8.56 -8.60 -36.24
CA LEU A 44 9.87 -8.77 -35.59
C LEU A 44 10.81 -7.70 -36.10
N GLN A 45 11.52 -7.03 -35.17
CA GLN A 45 12.50 -5.99 -35.44
C GLN A 45 13.92 -6.47 -35.10
N GLY A 46 14.87 -6.34 -36.02
CA GLY A 46 16.27 -6.67 -35.78
C GLY A 46 16.90 -7.53 -36.88
N ASP A 47 18.14 -8.00 -36.67
CA ASP A 47 18.89 -8.87 -37.56
C ASP A 47 18.65 -10.34 -37.15
N PHE A 48 17.70 -10.99 -37.79
CA PHE A 48 17.38 -12.39 -37.52
C PHE A 48 17.78 -13.30 -38.68
N ALA A 49 18.53 -14.35 -38.37
CA ALA A 49 18.88 -15.44 -39.28
C ALA A 49 19.60 -14.99 -40.57
N GLY A 50 20.49 -13.98 -40.52
CA GLY A 50 21.30 -13.56 -41.65
C GLY A 50 20.53 -12.80 -42.74
N LYS A 51 19.33 -12.29 -42.43
CA LYS A 51 18.59 -11.36 -43.29
C LYS A 51 18.95 -9.95 -42.91
N ARG A 52 18.90 -9.01 -43.90
CA ARG A 52 19.21 -7.58 -43.66
C ARG A 52 18.39 -7.02 -42.52
N PRO A 53 18.93 -6.06 -41.77
CA PRO A 53 18.14 -5.34 -40.76
C PRO A 53 16.85 -4.82 -41.41
N GLY A 54 15.69 -5.34 -40.94
CA GLY A 54 14.40 -4.99 -41.48
C GLY A 54 13.29 -5.62 -40.61
N GLU A 55 12.11 -5.05 -40.74
CA GLU A 55 10.92 -5.60 -40.11
C GLU A 55 10.50 -6.86 -40.84
N GLN A 56 10.37 -7.98 -40.14
CA GLN A 56 9.76 -9.19 -40.63
C GLN A 56 8.34 -9.30 -40.11
N ARG A 57 7.35 -9.26 -41.02
CA ARG A 57 5.95 -9.50 -40.68
C ARG A 57 5.57 -10.97 -40.95
N ILE A 58 4.94 -11.60 -39.96
CA ILE A 58 4.51 -12.99 -39.99
C ILE A 58 3.03 -13.04 -39.62
N ASP A 59 2.17 -13.57 -40.49
CA ASP A 59 0.75 -13.69 -40.17
C ASP A 59 0.53 -14.71 -39.04
N MET A 60 -0.27 -14.34 -38.04
CA MET A 60 -0.64 -15.22 -36.95
C MET A 60 -1.85 -16.07 -37.34
N GLN A 61 -1.89 -17.30 -36.86
CA GLN A 61 -3.01 -18.22 -37.10
C GLN A 61 -4.09 -18.03 -36.05
N PRO A 62 -5.38 -17.98 -36.44
CA PRO A 62 -6.48 -18.03 -35.49
C PRO A 62 -6.43 -19.32 -34.65
N ALA A 63 -6.54 -19.19 -33.32
CA ALA A 63 -6.51 -20.32 -32.39
C ALA A 63 -7.84 -20.50 -31.60
N GLY A 64 -8.94 -19.95 -32.14
CA GLY A 64 -10.28 -19.99 -31.53
C GLY A 64 -10.52 -18.90 -30.49
N ASP A 65 -11.77 -18.58 -30.20
CA ASP A 65 -12.22 -17.67 -29.15
C ASP A 65 -11.51 -16.30 -29.10
N GLY A 66 -11.18 -15.74 -30.29
CA GLY A 66 -10.49 -14.46 -30.42
C GLY A 66 -8.97 -14.52 -30.22
N TRP A 67 -8.39 -15.71 -30.07
CA TRP A 67 -6.95 -15.90 -30.00
C TRP A 67 -6.27 -15.98 -31.37
N PHE A 68 -5.06 -15.41 -31.42
CA PHE A 68 -4.11 -15.55 -32.50
C PHE A 68 -2.78 -16.10 -31.98
N GLU A 69 -2.15 -17.02 -32.74
CA GLU A 69 -0.89 -17.65 -32.31
C GLU A 69 0.07 -17.80 -33.50
N VAL A 70 1.37 -17.69 -33.24
CA VAL A 70 2.44 -18.03 -34.17
C VAL A 70 3.69 -18.47 -33.42
N VAL A 71 4.45 -19.40 -33.99
CA VAL A 71 5.82 -19.73 -33.58
C VAL A 71 6.78 -19.13 -34.60
N ALA A 72 7.68 -18.26 -34.13
CA ALA A 72 8.65 -17.59 -34.98
C ALA A 72 10.09 -17.98 -34.60
N ALA A 73 10.97 -17.96 -35.63
CA ALA A 73 12.41 -18.24 -35.43
C ALA A 73 13.13 -17.01 -34.85
N CYS A 74 12.97 -16.81 -33.56
CA CYS A 74 13.64 -15.78 -32.77
C CYS A 74 13.77 -16.25 -31.30
N GLY A 75 14.80 -15.76 -30.60
CA GLY A 75 15.07 -16.07 -29.23
C GLY A 75 15.04 -14.82 -28.32
N ALA A 76 15.55 -14.95 -27.11
CA ALA A 76 15.68 -13.87 -26.15
C ALA A 76 16.38 -12.65 -26.76
N GLY A 77 15.91 -11.46 -26.39
CA GLY A 77 16.40 -10.18 -26.92
C GLY A 77 15.69 -9.70 -28.19
N ALA A 78 14.90 -10.56 -28.87
CA ALA A 78 14.14 -10.19 -30.04
C ALA A 78 13.09 -9.13 -29.70
N LEU A 79 13.02 -8.08 -30.52
CA LEU A 79 12.00 -7.03 -30.39
C LEU A 79 10.81 -7.36 -31.29
N TYR A 80 9.60 -7.16 -30.76
CA TYR A 80 8.38 -7.49 -31.50
C TYR A 80 7.20 -6.59 -31.16
N ARG A 81 6.24 -6.54 -32.09
CA ARG A 81 4.91 -5.93 -31.92
C ARG A 81 3.87 -6.84 -32.56
N TYR A 82 2.62 -6.65 -32.16
CA TYR A 82 1.48 -7.20 -32.89
C TYR A 82 0.92 -6.14 -33.83
N VAL A 83 0.57 -6.53 -35.05
CA VAL A 83 -0.06 -5.64 -36.03
C VAL A 83 -1.48 -6.15 -36.25
N LEU A 84 -2.45 -5.28 -35.97
CA LEU A 84 -3.87 -5.58 -36.09
C LEU A 84 -4.35 -5.54 -37.56
N ASP A 85 -5.59 -5.94 -37.82
CA ASP A 85 -6.16 -6.01 -39.19
C ASP A 85 -6.31 -4.65 -39.89
N ASP A 86 -6.32 -3.54 -39.14
CA ASP A 86 -6.29 -2.18 -39.66
C ASP A 86 -4.86 -1.62 -39.88
N GLY A 87 -3.85 -2.44 -39.65
CA GLY A 87 -2.44 -2.09 -39.84
C GLY A 87 -1.82 -1.36 -38.60
N PHE A 88 -2.56 -1.14 -37.53
CA PHE A 88 -2.04 -0.50 -36.33
C PHE A 88 -1.18 -1.49 -35.54
N ALA A 89 0.04 -1.04 -35.17
CA ALA A 89 0.96 -1.84 -34.37
C ALA A 89 0.84 -1.53 -32.88
N VAL A 90 0.73 -2.57 -32.06
CA VAL A 90 0.61 -2.47 -30.60
C VAL A 90 1.69 -3.29 -29.92
N PRO A 91 2.17 -2.88 -28.73
CA PRO A 91 2.97 -3.74 -27.86
C PRO A 91 2.16 -4.96 -27.40
N ASP A 92 2.84 -5.96 -26.91
CA ASP A 92 2.21 -7.10 -26.26
C ASP A 92 1.61 -6.67 -24.90
N PRO A 93 0.31 -6.88 -24.64
CA PRO A 93 -0.29 -6.57 -23.36
C PRO A 93 0.29 -7.40 -22.21
N ALA A 94 0.86 -8.58 -22.52
CA ALA A 94 1.60 -9.43 -21.59
C ALA A 94 3.13 -9.38 -21.81
N SER A 95 3.63 -8.24 -22.30
CA SER A 95 5.07 -8.00 -22.47
C SER A 95 5.86 -8.32 -21.22
N ARG A 96 6.98 -9.00 -21.38
CA ARG A 96 7.89 -9.33 -20.26
C ARG A 96 8.94 -8.24 -20.03
N PHE A 97 9.16 -7.37 -21.01
CA PHE A 97 10.03 -6.20 -20.92
C PHE A 97 9.76 -5.21 -22.05
N GLN A 98 9.77 -3.92 -21.73
CA GLN A 98 9.58 -2.77 -22.62
C GLN A 98 10.82 -1.88 -22.62
N PRO A 99 11.84 -2.19 -23.44
CA PRO A 99 13.11 -1.47 -23.38
C PRO A 99 13.04 -0.01 -23.87
N TYR A 100 11.96 0.37 -24.59
CA TYR A 100 11.79 1.67 -25.23
C TYR A 100 10.48 2.38 -24.87
N ASP A 101 10.04 2.23 -23.60
CA ASP A 101 8.76 2.78 -23.16
C ASP A 101 7.53 1.97 -23.67
N VAL A 102 6.36 2.26 -23.10
CA VAL A 102 5.08 1.53 -23.34
C VAL A 102 4.58 1.60 -24.78
N HIS A 103 5.01 2.60 -25.55
CA HIS A 103 4.71 2.74 -26.98
C HIS A 103 5.72 2.00 -27.87
N GLY A 104 6.80 1.50 -27.30
CA GLY A 104 7.87 0.81 -27.99
C GLY A 104 7.54 -0.66 -28.32
N PRO A 105 8.45 -1.37 -28.98
CA PRO A 105 8.34 -2.83 -29.13
C PRO A 105 8.60 -3.53 -27.81
N SER A 106 7.89 -4.64 -27.60
CA SER A 106 8.15 -5.60 -26.53
C SER A 106 9.42 -6.41 -26.82
N GLN A 107 10.10 -6.88 -25.77
CA GLN A 107 11.27 -7.73 -25.91
C GLN A 107 11.01 -9.14 -25.38
N VAL A 108 11.43 -10.16 -26.16
CA VAL A 108 11.42 -11.56 -25.71
C VAL A 108 12.43 -11.72 -24.58
N VAL A 109 11.98 -12.26 -23.46
CA VAL A 109 12.80 -12.56 -22.27
C VAL A 109 12.85 -14.08 -22.08
N ASP A 110 14.06 -14.63 -21.90
CA ASP A 110 14.22 -16.02 -21.47
C ASP A 110 14.23 -16.08 -19.93
N PRO A 111 13.20 -16.65 -19.30
CA PRO A 111 13.16 -16.74 -17.86
C PRO A 111 14.27 -17.62 -17.26
N ALA A 112 14.81 -18.58 -18.03
CA ALA A 112 15.88 -19.48 -17.62
C ALA A 112 17.28 -18.83 -17.67
N ALA A 113 17.41 -17.62 -18.20
CA ALA A 113 18.69 -16.90 -18.25
C ALA A 113 19.18 -16.50 -16.85
N TYR A 114 18.27 -16.30 -15.87
CA TYR A 114 18.64 -16.00 -14.48
C TYR A 114 18.75 -17.25 -13.62
N ARG A 115 19.87 -17.39 -12.90
CA ARG A 115 20.09 -18.48 -11.94
C ARG A 115 20.05 -17.96 -10.52
N TRP A 116 19.08 -18.44 -9.73
CA TRP A 116 18.86 -18.07 -8.35
C TRP A 116 19.95 -18.68 -7.45
N ARG A 117 20.60 -17.84 -6.65
CA ARG A 117 21.62 -18.24 -5.67
C ARG A 117 20.97 -18.78 -4.40
N ASN A 118 19.82 -18.20 -4.02
CA ASN A 118 19.07 -18.55 -2.82
C ASN A 118 17.80 -19.37 -3.15
N ASP A 119 17.95 -20.34 -4.04
CA ASP A 119 16.83 -21.19 -4.53
C ASP A 119 16.15 -22.00 -3.40
N ALA A 120 16.86 -22.25 -2.30
CA ALA A 120 16.34 -22.92 -1.12
C ALA A 120 15.40 -22.04 -0.25
N TRP A 121 15.28 -20.74 -0.55
CA TRP A 121 14.40 -19.84 0.16
C TRP A 121 12.92 -20.29 0.07
N ARG A 122 12.23 -20.27 1.23
CA ARG A 122 10.83 -20.73 1.33
C ARG A 122 9.89 -19.64 1.88
N GLY A 123 10.35 -18.38 1.99
CA GLY A 123 9.62 -17.31 2.64
C GLY A 123 9.72 -17.37 4.17
N ARG A 124 8.93 -16.54 4.83
CA ARG A 124 8.75 -16.48 6.29
C ARG A 124 7.26 -16.58 6.63
N PRO A 125 6.89 -17.11 7.81
CA PRO A 125 5.51 -17.05 8.29
C PRO A 125 5.03 -15.58 8.41
N TRP A 126 3.79 -15.30 8.05
CA TRP A 126 3.23 -13.94 8.01
C TRP A 126 3.40 -13.16 9.33
N HIS A 127 3.21 -13.82 10.47
CA HIS A 127 3.35 -13.17 11.79
C HIS A 127 4.77 -12.66 12.10
N GLU A 128 5.78 -13.07 11.35
CA GLU A 128 7.15 -12.57 11.48
C GLU A 128 7.40 -11.27 10.71
N THR A 129 6.41 -10.79 9.95
CA THR A 129 6.56 -9.69 9.02
C THR A 129 6.65 -8.34 9.74
N VAL A 130 7.64 -7.55 9.33
CA VAL A 130 7.79 -6.11 9.51
C VAL A 130 8.04 -5.55 8.12
N LEU A 131 7.05 -4.89 7.56
CA LEU A 131 7.08 -4.35 6.20
C LEU A 131 7.86 -3.03 6.13
N TYR A 132 8.56 -2.83 5.02
CA TYR A 132 9.19 -1.58 4.66
C TYR A 132 8.81 -1.26 3.22
N GLU A 133 7.88 -0.33 3.05
CA GLU A 133 7.41 0.13 1.75
C GLU A 133 8.40 1.11 1.12
N LEU A 134 8.70 0.92 -0.17
CA LEU A 134 9.60 1.79 -0.90
C LEU A 134 9.22 1.94 -2.39
N HIS A 135 9.58 3.10 -2.95
CA HIS A 135 9.47 3.38 -4.38
C HIS A 135 10.83 3.17 -5.06
N VAL A 136 10.89 2.18 -5.97
CA VAL A 136 12.15 1.75 -6.61
C VAL A 136 12.84 2.90 -7.34
N GLY A 137 12.12 3.66 -8.17
CA GLY A 137 12.65 4.78 -8.93
C GLY A 137 13.19 5.91 -8.04
N ALA A 138 12.46 6.30 -6.98
CA ALA A 138 12.90 7.29 -6.01
C ALA A 138 14.14 6.83 -5.22
N CYS A 139 14.31 5.54 -5.06
CA CYS A 139 15.51 4.93 -4.46
C CYS A 139 16.68 4.77 -5.44
N GLY A 140 16.51 5.09 -6.74
CA GLY A 140 17.56 5.04 -7.74
C GLY A 140 17.70 3.72 -8.49
N GLY A 141 16.59 2.95 -8.62
CA GLY A 141 16.51 1.69 -9.36
C GLY A 141 16.88 0.45 -8.54
N TYR A 142 16.70 -0.74 -9.15
CA TYR A 142 16.86 -2.04 -8.48
C TYR A 142 18.23 -2.21 -7.81
N ALA A 143 19.32 -1.92 -8.50
CA ALA A 143 20.67 -2.02 -7.94
C ALA A 143 20.90 -1.08 -6.74
N SER A 144 20.21 0.06 -6.68
CA SER A 144 20.31 0.98 -5.55
C SER A 144 19.53 0.48 -4.34
N VAL A 145 18.36 -0.11 -4.56
CA VAL A 145 17.58 -0.78 -3.50
C VAL A 145 18.36 -1.98 -2.94
N GLU A 146 18.96 -2.81 -3.80
CA GLU A 146 19.79 -3.96 -3.38
C GLU A 146 20.87 -3.54 -2.38
N ARG A 147 21.57 -2.42 -2.63
CA ARG A 147 22.60 -1.89 -1.71
C ARG A 147 22.07 -1.48 -0.33
N ARG A 148 20.78 -1.19 -0.20
CA ARG A 148 20.14 -0.80 1.08
C ARG A 148 19.71 -2.00 1.92
N LEU A 149 19.51 -3.17 1.32
CA LEU A 149 18.98 -4.35 2.00
C LEU A 149 19.73 -4.75 3.28
N PRO A 150 21.07 -4.75 3.32
CA PRO A 150 21.80 -5.10 4.55
C PRO A 150 21.49 -4.17 5.72
N ALA A 151 21.31 -2.86 5.46
CA ALA A 151 20.99 -1.90 6.50
C ALA A 151 19.55 -2.09 7.02
N LEU A 152 18.60 -2.38 6.14
CA LEU A 152 17.20 -2.67 6.50
C LEU A 152 17.09 -3.96 7.32
N ALA A 153 17.78 -5.03 6.90
CA ALA A 153 17.85 -6.27 7.66
C ALA A 153 18.46 -6.06 9.06
N ALA A 154 19.56 -5.27 9.17
CA ALA A 154 20.21 -4.93 10.43
C ALA A 154 19.35 -4.02 11.33
N LEU A 155 18.40 -3.26 10.74
CA LEU A 155 17.41 -2.48 11.49
C LEU A 155 16.38 -3.39 12.19
N GLY A 156 16.08 -4.54 11.59
CA GLY A 156 15.05 -5.48 12.05
C GLY A 156 13.83 -5.57 11.14
N VAL A 157 13.87 -4.96 9.95
CA VAL A 157 12.92 -5.18 8.86
C VAL A 157 13.03 -6.63 8.40
N THR A 158 11.92 -7.26 8.08
CA THR A 158 11.87 -8.67 7.62
C THR A 158 11.23 -8.83 6.24
N ALA A 159 10.64 -7.77 5.72
CA ALA A 159 10.04 -7.74 4.39
C ALA A 159 10.15 -6.34 3.78
N ILE A 160 10.49 -6.26 2.49
CA ILE A 160 10.31 -5.03 1.72
C ILE A 160 9.07 -5.17 0.86
N GLU A 161 8.33 -4.07 0.68
CA GLU A 161 7.19 -3.97 -0.23
C GLU A 161 7.52 -2.93 -1.29
N LEU A 162 7.57 -3.38 -2.55
CA LEU A 162 7.83 -2.51 -3.68
C LEU A 162 6.52 -1.89 -4.15
N MET A 163 6.43 -0.55 -4.18
CA MET A 163 5.38 0.13 -4.93
C MET A 163 5.35 -0.38 -6.37
N PRO A 164 4.25 -0.21 -7.13
CA PRO A 164 4.09 -0.86 -8.42
C PRO A 164 5.26 -0.61 -9.37
N ILE A 165 5.70 -1.66 -10.04
CA ILE A 165 6.88 -1.65 -10.93
C ILE A 165 6.54 -1.92 -12.40
N ASN A 166 5.27 -2.13 -12.72
CA ASN A 166 4.82 -2.40 -14.08
C ASN A 166 5.03 -1.20 -15.00
N ALA A 167 5.35 -1.47 -16.28
CA ALA A 167 5.71 -0.45 -17.26
C ALA A 167 4.62 0.62 -17.41
N PHE A 168 5.05 1.86 -17.26
CA PHE A 168 4.26 3.10 -17.34
C PHE A 168 4.90 4.06 -18.36
N PRO A 169 4.15 5.09 -18.85
CA PRO A 169 4.69 6.08 -19.78
C PRO A 169 5.75 6.98 -19.13
N GLY A 170 6.85 7.20 -19.84
CA GLY A 170 7.96 8.07 -19.40
C GLY A 170 8.95 7.37 -18.48
N ALA A 171 9.62 8.12 -17.62
CA ALA A 171 10.68 7.62 -16.73
C ALA A 171 10.40 7.82 -15.24
N ARG A 172 9.27 8.44 -14.89
CA ARG A 172 8.89 8.78 -13.51
C ARG A 172 7.40 8.63 -13.33
N ASN A 173 7.00 7.73 -12.47
CA ASN A 173 5.60 7.53 -12.06
C ASN A 173 5.61 6.84 -10.70
N TRP A 174 4.57 7.01 -9.90
CA TRP A 174 4.40 6.21 -8.70
C TRP A 174 4.26 4.71 -8.99
N GLY A 175 3.90 4.36 -10.26
CA GLY A 175 3.69 3.01 -10.73
C GLY A 175 2.20 2.63 -10.88
N TYR A 176 1.27 3.45 -10.39
CA TYR A 176 -0.17 3.16 -10.48
C TYR A 176 -0.78 3.45 -11.85
N ASP A 177 -0.06 4.12 -12.75
CA ASP A 177 -0.47 4.33 -14.15
C ASP A 177 0.12 3.31 -15.11
N GLY A 178 0.50 2.14 -14.63
CA GLY A 178 1.06 1.08 -15.47
C GLY A 178 0.05 0.50 -16.46
N VAL A 179 0.55 0.09 -17.64
CA VAL A 179 -0.29 -0.41 -18.74
C VAL A 179 0.13 -1.80 -19.24
N LEU A 180 1.30 -2.28 -18.85
CA LEU A 180 1.83 -3.59 -19.22
C LEU A 180 2.23 -4.36 -17.94
N PRO A 181 1.26 -5.01 -17.27
CA PRO A 181 1.44 -5.51 -15.90
C PRO A 181 2.45 -6.64 -15.74
N PHE A 182 2.89 -7.28 -16.84
CA PHE A 182 3.93 -8.33 -16.80
C PHE A 182 5.35 -7.79 -17.01
N ALA A 183 5.51 -6.53 -17.43
CA ALA A 183 6.82 -5.93 -17.70
C ALA A 183 7.25 -5.06 -16.52
N PRO A 184 8.38 -5.34 -15.87
CA PRO A 184 8.99 -4.36 -14.98
C PRO A 184 9.45 -3.13 -15.79
N ASP A 185 9.26 -1.94 -15.23
CA ASP A 185 9.59 -0.69 -15.92
C ASP A 185 11.09 -0.55 -16.17
N ALA A 186 11.44 -0.20 -17.41
CA ALA A 186 12.83 -0.13 -17.84
C ALA A 186 13.62 1.00 -17.18
N SER A 187 12.97 2.05 -16.66
CA SER A 187 13.64 3.13 -15.93
C SER A 187 14.17 2.67 -14.58
N TYR A 188 13.67 1.57 -14.03
CA TYR A 188 14.14 0.97 -12.79
C TYR A 188 15.28 -0.02 -12.97
N GLY A 189 15.46 -0.53 -14.18
CA GLY A 189 16.46 -1.52 -14.56
C GLY A 189 15.87 -2.65 -15.40
N ARG A 190 16.66 -3.69 -15.61
CA ARG A 190 16.28 -4.86 -16.41
C ARG A 190 15.58 -5.94 -15.56
N PRO A 191 14.81 -6.85 -16.17
CA PRO A 191 14.21 -8.00 -15.50
C PRO A 191 15.18 -8.81 -14.64
N GLU A 192 16.41 -8.99 -15.14
CA GLU A 192 17.45 -9.74 -14.41
C GLU A 192 17.95 -9.00 -13.16
N GLU A 193 17.93 -7.66 -13.17
CA GLU A 193 18.33 -6.84 -12.01
C GLU A 193 17.24 -6.89 -10.93
N LEU A 194 15.95 -6.93 -11.30
CA LEU A 194 14.87 -7.18 -10.35
C LEU A 194 14.99 -8.57 -9.70
N LYS A 195 15.27 -9.61 -10.51
CA LYS A 195 15.52 -10.97 -9.97
C LYS A 195 16.73 -10.98 -9.04
N ALA A 196 17.80 -10.23 -9.35
CA ALA A 196 18.98 -10.11 -8.49
C ALA A 196 18.68 -9.42 -7.16
N LEU A 197 17.88 -8.35 -7.16
CA LEU A 197 17.40 -7.68 -5.96
C LEU A 197 16.64 -8.66 -5.04
N ILE A 198 15.68 -9.40 -5.60
CA ILE A 198 14.86 -10.37 -4.84
C ILE A 198 15.75 -11.48 -4.28
N ASP A 199 16.65 -12.03 -5.10
CA ASP A 199 17.60 -13.07 -4.69
C ASP A 199 18.53 -12.59 -3.57
N ALA A 200 19.03 -11.34 -3.64
CA ALA A 200 19.83 -10.74 -2.58
C ALA A 200 19.03 -10.55 -1.27
N ALA A 201 17.75 -10.13 -1.38
CA ALA A 201 16.85 -10.02 -0.23
C ALA A 201 16.66 -11.37 0.46
N HIS A 202 16.40 -12.43 -0.31
CA HIS A 202 16.27 -13.80 0.20
C HIS A 202 17.55 -14.26 0.91
N GLY A 203 18.73 -13.92 0.37
CA GLY A 203 20.02 -14.21 1.01
C GLY A 203 20.22 -13.55 2.37
N LEU A 204 19.51 -12.44 2.63
CA LEU A 204 19.50 -11.72 3.91
C LEU A 204 18.33 -12.14 4.81
N GLY A 205 17.47 -13.08 4.38
CA GLY A 205 16.29 -13.51 5.10
C GLY A 205 15.14 -12.51 5.04
N LEU A 206 15.13 -11.61 4.04
CA LEU A 206 14.07 -10.65 3.78
C LEU A 206 13.08 -11.23 2.75
N GLN A 207 11.78 -11.10 3.03
CA GLN A 207 10.72 -11.28 2.04
C GLN A 207 10.67 -10.09 1.11
N VAL A 208 10.14 -10.29 -0.10
CA VAL A 208 9.84 -9.21 -1.04
C VAL A 208 8.37 -9.31 -1.46
N LEU A 209 7.58 -8.30 -1.16
CA LEU A 209 6.20 -8.16 -1.61
C LEU A 209 6.15 -7.17 -2.77
N LEU A 210 5.16 -7.34 -3.63
CA LEU A 210 4.88 -6.44 -4.76
C LEU A 210 3.47 -5.87 -4.64
N ASP A 211 3.37 -4.57 -4.79
CA ASP A 211 2.10 -3.88 -4.98
C ASP A 211 1.66 -4.03 -6.44
N VAL A 212 0.46 -4.57 -6.66
CA VAL A 212 -0.09 -4.87 -7.99
C VAL A 212 -1.42 -4.16 -8.22
N VAL A 213 -1.52 -3.50 -9.38
CA VAL A 213 -2.69 -2.71 -9.79
C VAL A 213 -3.55 -3.56 -10.71
N TYR A 214 -4.66 -4.08 -10.18
CA TYR A 214 -5.60 -4.94 -10.94
C TYR A 214 -6.98 -4.29 -11.12
N ASN A 215 -7.18 -3.11 -10.59
CA ASN A 215 -8.45 -2.40 -10.68
C ASN A 215 -8.59 -1.55 -11.95
N HIS A 216 -7.48 -1.15 -12.59
CA HIS A 216 -7.48 -0.30 -13.80
C HIS A 216 -6.16 -0.42 -14.58
N PHE A 217 -6.09 0.24 -15.74
CA PHE A 217 -4.87 0.53 -16.50
C PHE A 217 -4.67 2.03 -16.58
N GLY A 218 -3.43 2.46 -16.69
CA GLY A 218 -3.07 3.86 -16.87
C GLY A 218 -3.69 4.48 -18.14
N PRO A 219 -3.74 5.83 -18.20
CA PRO A 219 -4.43 6.56 -19.25
C PRO A 219 -3.69 6.62 -20.59
N ASP A 220 -2.40 6.30 -20.63
CA ASP A 220 -1.56 6.34 -21.83
C ASP A 220 -0.81 5.02 -22.04
N GLY A 221 -0.84 4.48 -23.27
CA GLY A 221 -0.19 3.21 -23.64
C GLY A 221 -1.05 1.95 -23.49
N ASN A 222 -2.30 2.06 -22.98
CA ASN A 222 -3.24 0.95 -22.96
C ASN A 222 -4.00 0.84 -24.28
N PHE A 223 -3.67 -0.15 -25.10
CA PHE A 223 -4.30 -0.40 -26.41
C PHE A 223 -5.38 -1.50 -26.37
N LEU A 224 -5.61 -2.15 -25.25
CA LEU A 224 -6.62 -3.21 -25.10
C LEU A 224 -8.03 -2.80 -25.59
N PRO A 225 -8.54 -1.58 -25.31
CA PRO A 225 -9.88 -1.19 -25.80
C PRO A 225 -10.03 -1.26 -27.32
N ARG A 226 -8.95 -1.17 -28.10
CA ARG A 226 -8.96 -1.18 -29.56
C ARG A 226 -9.24 -2.56 -30.16
N TYR A 227 -8.73 -3.62 -29.54
CA TYR A 227 -8.77 -4.98 -30.09
C TYR A 227 -9.36 -6.04 -29.16
N ALA A 228 -9.48 -5.70 -27.88
CA ALA A 228 -10.07 -6.54 -26.84
C ALA A 228 -11.01 -5.74 -25.92
N PRO A 229 -12.06 -5.06 -26.48
CA PRO A 229 -12.97 -4.24 -25.68
C PRO A 229 -13.66 -5.03 -24.57
N ASP A 230 -13.80 -6.35 -24.73
CA ASP A 230 -14.35 -7.28 -23.74
C ASP A 230 -13.49 -7.43 -22.48
N PHE A 231 -12.31 -6.79 -22.43
CA PHE A 231 -11.56 -6.62 -21.18
C PHE A 231 -12.25 -5.71 -20.17
N PHE A 232 -13.14 -4.84 -20.68
CA PHE A 232 -13.73 -3.76 -19.90
C PHE A 232 -15.25 -3.86 -19.87
N ARG A 233 -15.82 -3.42 -18.78
CA ARG A 233 -17.27 -3.28 -18.61
C ARG A 233 -17.75 -2.01 -19.31
N ALA A 234 -18.70 -2.18 -20.22
CA ALA A 234 -19.30 -1.05 -20.95
C ALA A 234 -20.21 -0.19 -20.07
N ASP A 235 -20.78 -0.78 -19.01
CA ASP A 235 -21.77 -0.18 -18.12
C ASP A 235 -21.15 0.50 -16.88
N ARG A 236 -19.81 0.37 -16.69
CA ARG A 236 -19.18 0.83 -15.46
C ARG A 236 -17.82 1.49 -15.72
N LYS A 237 -17.60 2.59 -15.01
CA LYS A 237 -16.30 3.26 -14.94
C LYS A 237 -15.82 3.33 -13.49
N THR A 238 -14.53 3.22 -13.30
CA THR A 238 -13.85 3.56 -12.06
C THR A 238 -13.39 5.01 -12.10
N ALA A 239 -12.82 5.49 -11.00
CA ALA A 239 -12.22 6.83 -10.97
C ALA A 239 -11.07 6.99 -11.98
N TRP A 240 -10.45 5.88 -12.41
CA TRP A 240 -9.26 5.85 -13.28
C TRP A 240 -9.54 5.45 -14.73
N GLY A 241 -10.73 5.00 -15.03
CA GLY A 241 -11.10 4.58 -16.39
C GLY A 241 -12.17 3.50 -16.44
N PRO A 242 -12.32 2.80 -17.57
CA PRO A 242 -13.27 1.69 -17.68
C PRO A 242 -12.94 0.58 -16.68
N ALA A 243 -13.96 0.07 -15.96
CA ALA A 243 -13.78 -1.05 -15.05
C ALA A 243 -13.42 -2.33 -15.82
N ILE A 244 -12.52 -3.14 -15.26
CA ILE A 244 -12.14 -4.44 -15.83
C ILE A 244 -13.30 -5.42 -15.62
N ASP A 245 -13.58 -6.26 -16.63
CA ASP A 245 -14.64 -7.25 -16.56
C ASP A 245 -14.12 -8.63 -16.14
N PHE A 246 -14.01 -8.84 -14.84
CA PHE A 246 -13.55 -10.12 -14.27
C PHE A 246 -14.55 -11.27 -14.43
N SER A 247 -15.79 -11.00 -14.86
CA SER A 247 -16.76 -12.04 -15.20
C SER A 247 -16.39 -12.79 -16.48
N ARG A 248 -15.50 -12.20 -17.30
CA ARG A 248 -14.97 -12.81 -18.51
C ARG A 248 -13.74 -13.66 -18.21
N ALA A 249 -13.66 -14.81 -18.88
CA ALA A 249 -12.58 -15.77 -18.63
C ALA A 249 -11.18 -15.21 -18.95
N GLN A 250 -11.04 -14.43 -20.04
CA GLN A 250 -9.75 -13.92 -20.47
C GLN A 250 -9.21 -12.82 -19.57
N PRO A 251 -9.93 -11.73 -19.21
CA PRO A 251 -9.47 -10.76 -18.22
C PRO A 251 -9.17 -11.42 -16.87
N SER A 252 -10.07 -12.26 -16.37
CA SER A 252 -9.87 -12.99 -15.12
C SER A 252 -8.57 -13.81 -15.15
N THR A 253 -8.36 -14.60 -16.22
CA THR A 253 -7.13 -15.41 -16.36
C THR A 253 -5.89 -14.54 -16.52
N PHE A 254 -5.97 -13.42 -17.24
CA PHE A 254 -4.85 -12.51 -17.45
C PHE A 254 -4.24 -12.01 -16.14
N PHE A 255 -5.07 -11.54 -15.20
CA PHE A 255 -4.59 -11.05 -13.92
C PHE A 255 -4.22 -12.17 -12.94
N ILE A 256 -4.89 -13.34 -12.99
CA ILE A 256 -4.45 -14.51 -12.22
C ILE A 256 -3.09 -15.01 -12.72
N ASP A 257 -2.89 -15.10 -14.06
CA ASP A 257 -1.59 -15.44 -14.64
C ASP A 257 -0.51 -14.44 -14.26
N ASN A 258 -0.85 -13.14 -14.19
CA ASN A 258 0.07 -12.10 -13.73
C ASN A 258 0.50 -12.30 -12.27
N ALA A 259 -0.45 -12.57 -11.39
CA ALA A 259 -0.14 -12.86 -9.98
C ALA A 259 0.79 -14.07 -9.85
N LEU A 260 0.46 -15.16 -10.52
CA LEU A 260 1.28 -16.39 -10.50
C LEU A 260 2.65 -16.20 -11.15
N TYR A 261 2.74 -15.37 -12.19
CA TYR A 261 4.01 -15.00 -12.81
C TYR A 261 4.95 -14.28 -11.84
N TRP A 262 4.48 -13.27 -11.12
CA TRP A 262 5.29 -12.58 -10.13
C TRP A 262 5.72 -13.50 -8.99
N LEU A 263 4.81 -14.34 -8.50
CA LEU A 263 5.07 -15.25 -7.39
C LEU A 263 5.98 -16.42 -7.77
N ASP A 264 5.90 -16.96 -8.99
CA ASP A 264 6.64 -18.16 -9.40
C ASP A 264 7.94 -17.82 -10.13
N GLU A 265 7.88 -16.99 -11.18
CA GLU A 265 9.05 -16.67 -11.99
C GLU A 265 10.00 -15.67 -11.32
N TYR A 266 9.46 -14.62 -10.69
CA TYR A 266 10.26 -13.64 -9.94
C TYR A 266 10.39 -13.99 -8.46
N ARG A 267 9.66 -15.00 -7.99
CA ARG A 267 9.73 -15.48 -6.62
C ARG A 267 9.42 -14.43 -5.56
N PHE A 268 8.56 -13.46 -5.86
CA PHE A 268 7.99 -12.60 -4.84
C PHE A 268 7.35 -13.46 -3.73
N ASP A 269 7.44 -13.01 -2.50
CA ASP A 269 6.89 -13.69 -1.33
C ASP A 269 5.47 -13.22 -0.97
N GLY A 270 4.93 -12.27 -1.72
CA GLY A 270 3.55 -11.81 -1.55
C GLY A 270 3.17 -10.71 -2.52
N LEU A 271 1.86 -10.44 -2.54
CA LEU A 271 1.26 -9.37 -3.32
C LEU A 271 0.35 -8.51 -2.42
N ARG A 272 0.45 -7.20 -2.56
CA ARG A 272 -0.56 -6.26 -2.07
C ARG A 272 -1.45 -5.88 -3.24
N ILE A 273 -2.76 -6.08 -3.11
CA ILE A 273 -3.73 -5.78 -4.17
C ILE A 273 -4.24 -4.37 -3.96
N ASP A 274 -3.85 -3.48 -4.88
CA ASP A 274 -4.24 -2.07 -4.90
C ASP A 274 -5.74 -1.91 -5.07
N ALA A 275 -6.33 -0.98 -4.30
CA ALA A 275 -7.72 -0.56 -4.40
C ALA A 275 -8.70 -1.72 -4.66
N ALA A 276 -8.62 -2.80 -3.89
CA ALA A 276 -9.47 -3.98 -4.05
C ALA A 276 -10.98 -3.65 -4.03
N HIS A 277 -11.36 -2.57 -3.32
CA HIS A 277 -12.72 -2.05 -3.32
C HIS A 277 -13.19 -1.55 -4.70
N ALA A 278 -12.27 -1.08 -5.56
CA ALA A 278 -12.57 -0.61 -6.91
C ALA A 278 -12.69 -1.76 -7.92
N ILE A 279 -12.09 -2.92 -7.65
CA ILE A 279 -12.31 -4.17 -8.41
C ILE A 279 -13.79 -4.55 -8.34
N ASP A 280 -14.41 -4.41 -7.16
CA ASP A 280 -15.83 -4.63 -6.88
C ASP A 280 -16.35 -5.99 -7.36
N ASP A 281 -15.49 -7.01 -7.21
CA ASP A 281 -15.79 -8.43 -7.49
C ASP A 281 -15.13 -9.31 -6.42
N ASP A 282 -15.79 -9.45 -5.29
CA ASP A 282 -15.30 -10.28 -4.18
C ASP A 282 -15.18 -11.76 -4.57
N ALA A 283 -15.98 -12.23 -5.54
CA ALA A 283 -15.88 -13.60 -6.02
C ALA A 283 -14.58 -13.83 -6.79
N TRP A 284 -14.18 -12.86 -7.62
CA TRP A 284 -12.91 -12.92 -8.32
C TRP A 284 -11.72 -12.79 -7.34
N LEU A 285 -11.79 -11.92 -6.36
CA LEU A 285 -10.76 -11.81 -5.31
C LEU A 285 -10.57 -13.15 -4.58
N ARG A 286 -11.66 -13.83 -4.22
CA ARG A 286 -11.60 -15.18 -3.61
C ARG A 286 -11.00 -16.22 -4.57
N GLU A 287 -11.35 -16.16 -5.86
CA GLU A 287 -10.79 -17.06 -6.88
C GLU A 287 -9.28 -16.82 -7.08
N LEU A 288 -8.84 -15.55 -7.11
CA LEU A 288 -7.42 -15.20 -7.15
C LEU A 288 -6.67 -15.84 -5.96
N ALA A 289 -7.16 -15.62 -4.73
CA ALA A 289 -6.55 -16.18 -3.55
C ALA A 289 -6.51 -17.72 -3.60
N ARG A 290 -7.63 -18.35 -3.94
CA ARG A 290 -7.72 -19.81 -4.10
C ARG A 290 -6.73 -20.37 -5.12
N ARG A 291 -6.58 -19.69 -6.28
CA ARG A 291 -5.65 -20.10 -7.34
C ARG A 291 -4.19 -19.96 -6.90
N VAL A 292 -3.85 -18.88 -6.22
CA VAL A 292 -2.51 -18.69 -5.66
C VAL A 292 -2.20 -19.78 -4.63
N ARG A 293 -3.11 -20.03 -3.67
CA ARG A 293 -2.93 -21.08 -2.65
C ARG A 293 -2.77 -22.47 -3.26
N ALA A 294 -3.61 -22.80 -4.24
CA ALA A 294 -3.54 -24.08 -4.95
C ALA A 294 -2.23 -24.26 -5.74
N HIS A 295 -1.69 -23.17 -6.32
CA HIS A 295 -0.46 -23.21 -7.11
C HIS A 295 0.79 -23.35 -6.23
N VAL A 296 0.86 -22.55 -5.15
CA VAL A 296 2.02 -22.50 -4.26
C VAL A 296 2.06 -23.71 -3.31
N GLY A 297 0.90 -24.15 -2.82
CA GLY A 297 0.79 -25.22 -1.80
C GLY A 297 1.60 -24.90 -0.55
N ASP A 298 2.13 -25.93 0.10
CA ASP A 298 2.97 -25.83 1.31
C ASP A 298 4.46 -25.61 1.00
N ALA A 299 4.82 -25.44 -0.28
CA ALA A 299 6.22 -25.37 -0.69
C ALA A 299 6.90 -24.06 -0.27
N ARG A 300 6.13 -22.97 -0.20
CA ARG A 300 6.60 -21.62 0.17
C ARG A 300 5.55 -20.89 1.00
N HIS A 301 6.00 -20.03 1.88
CA HIS A 301 5.16 -18.98 2.46
C HIS A 301 4.97 -17.86 1.42
N VAL A 302 3.74 -17.67 0.97
CA VAL A 302 3.34 -16.59 0.07
C VAL A 302 2.15 -15.88 0.68
N HIS A 303 2.19 -14.55 0.70
CA HIS A 303 1.23 -13.72 1.39
C HIS A 303 0.42 -12.86 0.43
N LEU A 304 -0.87 -12.75 0.70
CA LEU A 304 -1.79 -11.90 -0.04
C LEU A 304 -2.36 -10.84 0.91
N VAL A 305 -2.19 -9.58 0.55
CA VAL A 305 -2.60 -8.43 1.34
C VAL A 305 -3.55 -7.57 0.52
N LEU A 306 -4.61 -7.06 1.14
CA LEU A 306 -5.56 -6.16 0.49
C LEU A 306 -5.31 -4.70 0.91
N GLU A 307 -5.49 -3.79 -0.02
CA GLU A 307 -5.95 -2.45 0.29
C GLU A 307 -7.44 -2.39 0.00
N ASN A 308 -8.26 -2.17 1.04
CA ASN A 308 -9.71 -2.21 0.88
C ASN A 308 -10.41 -1.28 1.88
N GLU A 309 -10.79 -0.09 1.43
CA GLU A 309 -11.48 0.88 2.28
C GLU A 309 -12.88 0.42 2.77
N ARG A 310 -13.47 -0.61 2.12
CA ARG A 310 -14.75 -1.18 2.57
C ARG A 310 -14.64 -1.94 3.88
N ASN A 311 -13.44 -2.31 4.34
CA ASN A 311 -13.22 -3.14 5.54
C ASN A 311 -13.98 -4.47 5.51
N THR A 312 -13.82 -5.23 4.42
CA THR A 312 -14.52 -6.51 4.19
C THR A 312 -13.79 -7.64 4.91
N ALA A 313 -14.10 -7.83 6.20
CA ALA A 313 -13.46 -8.84 7.05
C ALA A 313 -13.62 -10.28 6.52
N SER A 314 -14.70 -10.56 5.79
CA SER A 314 -14.99 -11.87 5.20
C SER A 314 -14.05 -12.26 4.03
N LEU A 315 -13.22 -11.38 3.54
CA LEU A 315 -12.15 -11.70 2.57
C LEU A 315 -10.87 -12.20 3.26
N LEU A 316 -10.74 -11.98 4.57
CA LEU A 316 -9.54 -12.31 5.34
C LEU A 316 -9.66 -13.69 5.98
N GLY A 317 -8.56 -14.44 5.98
CA GLY A 317 -8.48 -15.75 6.61
C GLY A 317 -7.64 -16.75 5.84
N PRO A 318 -7.54 -18.00 6.34
CA PRO A 318 -6.61 -19.00 5.78
C PRO A 318 -6.84 -19.34 4.30
N ASP A 319 -8.10 -19.33 3.86
CA ASP A 319 -8.49 -19.64 2.47
C ASP A 319 -8.57 -18.39 1.58
N GLY A 320 -8.35 -17.21 2.15
CA GLY A 320 -8.43 -15.92 1.50
C GLY A 320 -7.12 -15.14 1.55
N PHE A 321 -7.25 -13.87 1.94
CA PHE A 321 -6.12 -12.97 2.12
C PHE A 321 -5.59 -13.05 3.56
N ASP A 322 -4.26 -12.95 3.71
CA ASP A 322 -3.61 -13.02 5.03
C ASP A 322 -3.91 -11.78 5.87
N ALA A 323 -3.98 -10.61 5.21
CA ALA A 323 -4.17 -9.34 5.89
C ALA A 323 -4.75 -8.25 4.97
N GLN A 324 -5.12 -7.15 5.60
CA GLN A 324 -5.51 -5.90 4.94
C GLN A 324 -4.75 -4.73 5.55
N TRP A 325 -4.37 -3.75 4.72
CA TRP A 325 -3.91 -2.43 5.16
C TRP A 325 -5.00 -1.75 5.97
N ASN A 326 -4.65 -1.27 7.16
CA ASN A 326 -5.60 -0.72 8.11
C ASN A 326 -5.55 0.81 8.16
N ASP A 327 -6.20 1.47 7.20
CA ASP A 327 -6.32 2.92 7.14
C ASP A 327 -6.98 3.51 8.38
N ASP A 328 -7.86 2.76 9.04
CA ASP A 328 -8.52 3.19 10.27
C ASP A 328 -7.52 3.44 11.39
N PHE A 329 -6.42 2.65 11.47
CA PHE A 329 -5.32 2.89 12.41
C PHE A 329 -4.60 4.20 12.09
N HIS A 330 -4.18 4.37 10.81
CA HIS A 330 -3.53 5.59 10.36
C HIS A 330 -4.39 6.82 10.63
N ASN A 331 -5.63 6.84 10.12
CA ASN A 331 -6.51 8.00 10.20
C ASN A 331 -6.77 8.42 11.66
N SER A 332 -7.01 7.44 12.54
CA SER A 332 -7.22 7.71 13.95
C SER A 332 -5.97 8.29 14.65
N ALA A 333 -4.80 7.69 14.37
CA ALA A 333 -3.53 8.15 14.91
C ALA A 333 -3.14 9.53 14.36
N HIS A 334 -3.36 9.77 13.07
CA HIS A 334 -3.07 11.04 12.42
C HIS A 334 -3.86 12.21 13.05
N VAL A 335 -5.18 12.04 13.21
CA VAL A 335 -6.02 13.05 13.88
C VAL A 335 -5.52 13.34 15.29
N LEU A 336 -5.13 12.31 16.06
CA LEU A 336 -4.60 12.48 17.42
C LEU A 336 -3.28 13.26 17.45
N LEU A 337 -2.41 13.04 16.46
CA LEU A 337 -1.06 13.60 16.45
C LEU A 337 -1.01 15.01 15.85
N THR A 338 -1.82 15.29 14.84
CA THR A 338 -1.79 16.53 14.06
C THR A 338 -2.94 17.49 14.38
N GLY A 339 -4.09 16.95 14.79
CA GLY A 339 -5.33 17.70 14.95
C GLY A 339 -6.06 18.00 13.63
N GLU A 340 -5.58 17.50 12.49
CA GLU A 340 -6.23 17.66 11.20
C GLU A 340 -7.57 16.92 11.15
N ARG A 341 -8.60 17.54 10.54
CA ARG A 341 -9.99 17.05 10.58
C ARG A 341 -10.71 17.11 9.24
N ASP A 342 -10.04 17.57 8.19
CA ASP A 342 -10.62 17.72 6.84
C ASP A 342 -10.40 16.47 5.99
N GLY A 343 -11.07 16.40 4.84
CA GLY A 343 -10.94 15.28 3.91
C GLY A 343 -11.34 13.94 4.54
N TYR A 344 -10.49 12.94 4.42
CA TYR A 344 -10.71 11.61 5.00
C TYR A 344 -10.72 11.61 6.54
N TYR A 345 -9.99 12.53 7.16
CA TYR A 345 -9.88 12.61 8.62
C TYR A 345 -11.18 13.03 9.30
N ARG A 346 -12.15 13.63 8.55
CA ARG A 346 -13.47 14.02 9.10
C ARG A 346 -14.24 12.84 9.70
N ALA A 347 -14.04 11.63 9.17
CA ALA A 347 -14.68 10.42 9.68
C ALA A 347 -14.13 9.94 11.03
N TYR A 348 -12.97 10.47 11.43
CA TYR A 348 -12.28 10.07 12.66
C TYR A 348 -12.18 11.22 13.67
N ALA A 349 -12.58 12.42 13.28
CA ALA A 349 -12.36 13.66 14.05
C ALA A 349 -13.23 13.78 15.31
N ASP A 350 -14.33 13.08 15.40
CA ASP A 350 -15.27 13.10 16.53
C ASP A 350 -14.73 12.38 17.77
N ALA A 351 -14.10 11.22 17.60
CA ALA A 351 -13.62 10.39 18.70
C ALA A 351 -12.33 9.60 18.33
N PRO A 352 -11.23 10.27 17.92
CA PRO A 352 -10.06 9.60 17.32
C PRO A 352 -9.42 8.57 18.27
N LEU A 353 -9.37 8.85 19.57
CA LEU A 353 -8.81 7.93 20.56
C LEU A 353 -9.68 6.67 20.73
N ARG A 354 -11.01 6.80 20.70
CA ARG A 354 -11.94 5.66 20.77
C ARG A 354 -11.83 4.80 19.51
N ARG A 355 -11.69 5.44 18.33
CA ARG A 355 -11.50 4.74 17.06
C ARG A 355 -10.16 3.99 17.04
N LEU A 356 -9.06 4.62 17.48
CA LEU A 356 -7.77 3.96 17.63
C LEU A 356 -7.86 2.78 18.62
N ALA A 357 -8.55 2.96 19.76
CA ALA A 357 -8.76 1.89 20.71
C ALA A 357 -9.51 0.70 20.07
N ARG A 358 -10.52 0.98 19.25
CA ARG A 358 -11.25 -0.06 18.53
C ARG A 358 -10.38 -0.78 17.51
N THR A 359 -9.53 -0.07 16.76
CA THR A 359 -8.59 -0.73 15.81
C THR A 359 -7.60 -1.65 16.51
N LEU A 360 -7.15 -1.28 17.70
CA LEU A 360 -6.23 -2.10 18.50
C LEU A 360 -6.92 -3.33 19.10
N GLY A 361 -8.21 -3.20 19.48
CA GLY A 361 -8.96 -4.25 20.16
C GLY A 361 -9.76 -5.15 19.23
N GLU A 362 -10.23 -4.63 18.09
CA GLU A 362 -11.23 -5.29 17.24
C GLU A 362 -10.83 -5.33 15.76
N GLY A 363 -9.77 -4.64 15.35
CA GLY A 363 -9.29 -4.59 13.97
C GLY A 363 -9.71 -3.33 13.23
N PHE A 364 -10.96 -3.21 12.78
CA PHE A 364 -11.44 -2.02 12.09
C PHE A 364 -12.15 -1.06 13.03
N ALA A 365 -12.08 0.25 12.74
CA ALA A 365 -12.84 1.27 13.46
C ALA A 365 -14.30 1.32 13.02
N TYR A 366 -14.56 0.99 11.74
CA TYR A 366 -15.90 0.87 11.17
C TYR A 366 -16.24 -0.59 10.91
N GLN A 367 -17.34 -1.08 11.49
CA GLN A 367 -17.77 -2.48 11.43
C GLN A 367 -19.29 -2.61 11.17
N GLY A 368 -19.82 -1.75 10.28
CA GLY A 368 -21.24 -1.67 9.91
C GLY A 368 -21.89 -0.35 10.28
N GLU A 369 -21.21 0.54 10.97
CA GLU A 369 -21.73 1.86 11.31
C GLU A 369 -21.75 2.79 10.08
N PRO A 370 -22.68 3.79 10.07
CA PRO A 370 -22.70 4.84 9.07
C PRO A 370 -21.36 5.59 8.99
N SER A 371 -20.85 5.79 7.78
CA SER A 371 -19.59 6.51 7.54
C SER A 371 -19.85 7.87 6.87
N PRO A 372 -19.30 8.97 7.40
CA PRO A 372 -19.37 10.28 6.75
C PRO A 372 -18.70 10.32 5.37
N LEU A 373 -17.79 9.40 5.08
CA LEU A 373 -17.12 9.30 3.77
C LEU A 373 -17.97 8.57 2.72
N HIS A 374 -19.05 7.89 3.13
CA HIS A 374 -19.95 7.12 2.29
C HIS A 374 -21.37 7.68 2.37
N ASP A 375 -21.53 8.99 2.51
CA ASP A 375 -22.84 9.68 2.61
C ASP A 375 -23.77 9.06 3.66
N GLY A 376 -23.20 8.56 4.75
CA GLY A 376 -23.94 7.91 5.83
C GLY A 376 -24.29 6.44 5.56
N ALA A 377 -23.83 5.83 4.48
CA ALA A 377 -23.97 4.39 4.27
C ALA A 377 -23.11 3.58 5.28
N PRO A 378 -23.55 2.39 5.65
CA PRO A 378 -22.75 1.49 6.51
C PRO A 378 -21.40 1.16 5.88
N ARG A 379 -20.31 1.17 6.70
CA ARG A 379 -18.97 0.78 6.29
C ARG A 379 -18.44 -0.33 7.19
N GLY A 380 -17.85 -1.34 6.59
CA GLY A 380 -17.12 -2.41 7.28
C GLY A 380 -17.97 -3.58 7.73
N GLU A 381 -17.27 -4.64 8.11
CA GLU A 381 -17.81 -5.86 8.69
C GLU A 381 -17.19 -6.09 10.07
N SER A 382 -17.86 -6.89 10.92
CA SER A 382 -17.31 -7.27 12.22
C SER A 382 -15.98 -7.99 12.07
N SER A 383 -14.92 -7.49 12.73
CA SER A 383 -13.54 -7.97 12.58
C SER A 383 -12.90 -8.48 13.87
N ALA A 384 -13.58 -8.38 15.02
CA ALA A 384 -13.04 -8.80 16.32
C ALA A 384 -12.65 -10.28 16.44
N HIS A 385 -13.16 -11.13 15.54
CA HIS A 385 -12.85 -12.56 15.45
C HIS A 385 -11.51 -12.85 14.75
N LEU A 386 -10.96 -11.87 14.01
CA LEU A 386 -9.72 -12.02 13.27
C LEU A 386 -8.50 -11.91 14.21
N ALA A 387 -7.41 -12.56 13.80
CA ALA A 387 -6.14 -12.40 14.50
C ALA A 387 -5.61 -10.96 14.34
N PRO A 388 -4.91 -10.40 15.33
CA PRO A 388 -4.29 -9.08 15.17
C PRO A 388 -3.37 -8.97 13.94
N THR A 389 -2.73 -10.06 13.54
CA THR A 389 -1.86 -10.14 12.36
C THR A 389 -2.62 -10.06 11.02
N SER A 390 -3.96 -10.12 11.03
CA SER A 390 -4.78 -9.87 9.84
C SER A 390 -4.83 -8.38 9.45
N PHE A 391 -4.19 -7.52 10.21
CA PHE A 391 -4.18 -6.07 9.98
C PHE A 391 -2.75 -5.58 9.83
N VAL A 392 -2.45 -4.91 8.71
CA VAL A 392 -1.21 -4.16 8.50
C VAL A 392 -1.44 -2.74 8.99
N ALA A 393 -0.80 -2.37 10.10
CA ALA A 393 -0.89 -1.04 10.67
C ALA A 393 0.26 -0.15 10.19
N PHE A 394 0.02 1.12 10.02
CA PHE A 394 1.02 2.11 9.63
C PHE A 394 0.68 3.50 10.15
N LEU A 395 1.68 4.33 10.36
CA LEU A 395 1.52 5.75 10.62
C LEU A 395 1.59 6.56 9.33
N GLN A 396 2.32 6.07 8.33
CA GLN A 396 2.48 6.64 7.02
C GLN A 396 2.68 5.52 6.00
N ASN A 397 2.28 5.78 4.76
CA ASN A 397 2.65 5.06 3.56
C ASN A 397 2.77 6.06 2.41
N HIS A 398 2.96 5.60 1.17
CA HIS A 398 3.07 6.48 0.01
C HIS A 398 1.83 7.37 -0.17
N ASP A 399 0.62 6.82 0.02
CA ASP A 399 -0.65 7.53 -0.14
C ASP A 399 -0.81 8.63 0.91
N GLN A 400 -0.60 8.31 2.17
CA GLN A 400 -0.84 9.23 3.29
C GLN A 400 0.11 10.44 3.26
N VAL A 401 1.31 10.24 2.73
CA VAL A 401 2.30 11.31 2.55
C VAL A 401 2.11 11.99 1.19
N GLY A 402 2.07 11.24 0.11
CA GLY A 402 2.16 11.76 -1.24
C GLY A 402 0.88 12.39 -1.77
N ASN A 403 -0.28 12.01 -1.21
CA ASN A 403 -1.55 12.66 -1.53
C ASN A 403 -1.73 14.02 -0.85
N ARG A 404 -0.88 14.41 0.09
CA ARG A 404 -0.86 15.78 0.60
C ARG A 404 -0.39 16.75 -0.48
N ALA A 405 -0.85 17.99 -0.43
CA ALA A 405 -0.53 19.00 -1.44
C ALA A 405 0.98 19.20 -1.65
N PHE A 406 1.76 19.13 -0.58
CA PHE A 406 3.20 19.31 -0.58
C PHE A 406 3.99 18.07 -0.16
N GLY A 407 3.30 16.96 0.12
CA GLY A 407 3.93 15.68 0.47
C GLY A 407 4.60 15.67 1.85
N GLU A 408 4.04 16.41 2.83
CA GLU A 408 4.63 16.53 4.16
C GLU A 408 4.52 15.22 4.94
N ARG A 409 5.63 14.85 5.58
CA ARG A 409 5.69 13.69 6.47
C ARG A 409 5.15 14.02 7.86
N LEU A 410 4.69 12.99 8.57
CA LEU A 410 4.09 13.11 9.90
C LEU A 410 4.98 13.89 10.87
N ARG A 411 6.30 13.69 10.83
CA ARG A 411 7.26 14.39 11.68
C ARG A 411 7.33 15.91 11.41
N ALA A 412 6.96 16.36 10.21
CA ALA A 412 6.84 17.77 9.90
C ALA A 412 5.53 18.40 10.43
N LEU A 413 4.54 17.57 10.75
CA LEU A 413 3.19 17.98 11.13
C LEU A 413 2.91 17.84 12.63
N ALA A 414 3.64 16.97 13.32
CA ALA A 414 3.37 16.59 14.69
C ALA A 414 4.62 16.73 15.60
N ASN A 415 4.39 16.70 16.91
CA ASN A 415 5.48 16.75 17.90
C ASN A 415 6.31 15.46 17.86
N ASP A 416 7.64 15.57 17.84
CA ASP A 416 8.58 14.45 17.76
C ASP A 416 8.39 13.38 18.84
N ASP A 417 8.12 13.77 20.09
CA ASP A 417 7.93 12.81 21.19
C ASP A 417 6.59 12.08 21.05
N ALA A 418 5.55 12.75 20.56
CA ALA A 418 4.27 12.12 20.24
C ALA A 418 4.40 11.15 19.07
N VAL A 419 5.18 11.51 18.04
CA VAL A 419 5.49 10.60 16.90
C VAL A 419 6.27 9.39 17.40
N ARG A 420 7.29 9.55 18.26
CA ARG A 420 8.02 8.40 18.84
C ARG A 420 7.10 7.50 19.67
N ALA A 421 6.19 8.08 20.45
CA ALA A 421 5.22 7.31 21.23
C ALA A 421 4.29 6.49 20.32
N ALA A 422 3.77 7.10 19.25
CA ALA A 422 2.94 6.41 18.26
C ALA A 422 3.71 5.34 17.48
N THR A 423 4.96 5.60 17.11
CA THR A 423 5.84 4.62 16.47
C THR A 423 6.11 3.42 17.41
N ALA A 424 6.31 3.67 18.72
CA ALA A 424 6.45 2.57 19.68
C ALA A 424 5.17 1.72 19.77
N LEU A 425 3.98 2.34 19.77
CA LEU A 425 2.71 1.63 19.70
C LEU A 425 2.62 0.78 18.42
N LEU A 426 2.89 1.37 17.27
CA LEU A 426 2.89 0.67 15.98
C LEU A 426 3.81 -0.56 15.98
N LEU A 427 5.08 -0.35 16.37
CA LEU A 427 6.11 -1.39 16.28
C LEU A 427 5.92 -2.51 17.29
N LEU A 428 5.26 -2.27 18.43
CA LEU A 428 5.17 -3.24 19.53
C LEU A 428 3.77 -3.84 19.70
N ALA A 429 2.75 -3.29 19.04
CA ALA A 429 1.42 -3.92 18.96
C ALA A 429 1.47 -5.22 18.14
N PRO A 430 0.56 -6.18 18.37
CA PRO A 430 0.53 -7.47 17.67
C PRO A 430 0.20 -7.39 16.18
N GLN A 431 -0.33 -6.28 15.68
CA GLN A 431 -0.55 -6.05 14.24
C GLN A 431 0.79 -6.12 13.48
N VAL A 432 0.73 -6.38 12.18
CA VAL A 432 1.90 -6.31 11.30
C VAL A 432 2.22 -4.84 11.02
N PRO A 433 3.41 -4.36 11.42
CA PRO A 433 3.76 -2.97 11.16
C PRO A 433 4.29 -2.78 9.75
N LEU A 434 3.89 -1.66 9.11
CA LEU A 434 4.47 -1.16 7.89
C LEU A 434 5.16 0.19 8.17
N LEU A 435 6.37 0.33 7.67
CA LEU A 435 7.19 1.54 7.67
C LEU A 435 7.31 2.07 6.25
N PHE A 436 7.14 3.36 6.06
CA PHE A 436 7.42 3.99 4.78
C PHE A 436 8.87 4.46 4.70
N MET A 437 9.51 4.31 3.54
CA MET A 437 10.92 4.64 3.33
C MET A 437 11.32 6.00 3.91
N GLY A 438 12.39 6.00 4.72
CA GLY A 438 12.94 7.18 5.41
C GLY A 438 12.38 7.44 6.80
N GLU A 439 11.35 6.71 7.25
CA GLU A 439 10.87 6.84 8.63
C GLU A 439 11.94 6.47 9.66
N GLU A 440 12.73 5.45 9.35
CA GLU A 440 13.83 4.98 10.19
C GLU A 440 14.91 6.03 10.44
N ASP A 441 15.01 6.98 9.53
CA ASP A 441 15.94 8.12 9.59
C ASP A 441 15.31 9.37 10.22
N GLY A 442 14.01 9.30 10.57
CA GLY A 442 13.25 10.46 10.99
C GLY A 442 13.17 11.53 9.90
N SER A 443 13.13 11.13 8.64
CA SER A 443 13.10 12.05 7.51
C SER A 443 11.89 12.97 7.54
N THR A 444 12.12 14.26 7.29
CA THR A 444 11.08 15.25 6.99
C THR A 444 11.04 15.62 5.51
N GLN A 445 11.87 14.96 4.68
CA GLN A 445 11.86 15.16 3.25
C GLN A 445 10.50 14.75 2.68
N PRO A 446 9.85 15.60 1.86
CA PRO A 446 8.54 15.30 1.31
C PRO A 446 8.62 14.10 0.35
N PHE A 447 7.50 13.41 0.22
CA PHE A 447 7.26 12.48 -0.87
C PHE A 447 6.00 12.95 -1.60
N GLN A 448 6.15 13.44 -2.81
CA GLN A 448 5.10 14.11 -3.58
C GLN A 448 4.56 13.18 -4.66
N PHE A 449 3.33 13.39 -5.09
CA PHE A 449 2.80 12.73 -6.28
C PHE A 449 3.55 13.20 -7.52
N PHE A 450 4.08 12.27 -8.32
CA PHE A 450 4.82 12.56 -9.53
C PHE A 450 4.50 11.60 -10.67
N THR A 451 4.53 12.15 -11.89
CA THR A 451 4.33 11.46 -13.18
C THR A 451 5.33 12.01 -14.20
N ASP A 452 5.32 11.49 -15.44
CA ASP A 452 6.15 11.98 -16.54
C ASP A 452 5.35 12.11 -17.85
N TYR A 453 4.10 12.54 -17.75
CA TYR A 453 3.27 12.79 -18.91
C TYR A 453 3.70 14.03 -19.68
N ARG A 454 3.25 14.13 -20.94
CA ARG A 454 3.55 15.26 -21.84
C ARG A 454 2.26 15.79 -22.48
N GLY A 455 2.34 17.03 -22.98
CA GLY A 455 1.24 17.66 -23.71
C GLY A 455 -0.03 17.79 -22.88
N GLU A 456 -1.19 17.60 -23.51
CA GLU A 456 -2.52 17.81 -22.90
C GLU A 456 -2.76 16.92 -21.65
N LEU A 457 -2.22 15.71 -21.62
CA LEU A 457 -2.35 14.84 -20.46
C LEU A 457 -1.57 15.37 -19.25
N ALA A 458 -0.35 15.91 -19.47
CA ALA A 458 0.41 16.55 -18.41
C ALA A 458 -0.33 17.74 -17.80
N ASP A 459 -0.89 18.60 -18.67
CA ASP A 459 -1.70 19.76 -18.25
C ASP A 459 -2.94 19.30 -17.47
N ALA A 460 -3.64 18.26 -17.96
CA ALA A 460 -4.83 17.71 -17.30
C ALA A 460 -4.54 17.14 -15.92
N VAL A 461 -3.42 16.43 -15.75
CA VAL A 461 -2.97 15.87 -14.45
C VAL A 461 -2.61 17.00 -13.48
N ARG A 462 -1.81 17.97 -13.90
CA ARG A 462 -1.47 19.14 -13.07
C ARG A 462 -2.71 19.88 -12.60
N ASP A 463 -3.62 20.21 -13.54
CA ASP A 463 -4.80 20.98 -13.25
C ASP A 463 -5.84 20.16 -12.45
N GLY A 464 -5.89 18.84 -12.68
CA GLY A 464 -6.64 17.89 -11.87
C GLY A 464 -6.22 17.91 -10.42
N ARG A 465 -4.90 17.78 -10.17
CA ARG A 465 -4.31 17.85 -8.85
C ARG A 465 -4.65 19.15 -8.11
N ARG A 466 -4.54 20.30 -8.78
CA ARG A 466 -4.89 21.59 -8.20
C ARG A 466 -6.38 21.73 -7.90
N ARG A 467 -7.26 21.20 -8.75
CA ARG A 467 -8.72 21.20 -8.53
C ARG A 467 -9.12 20.35 -7.33
N GLU A 468 -8.47 19.23 -7.11
CA GLU A 468 -8.70 18.35 -5.97
C GLU A 468 -8.59 19.11 -4.65
N PHE A 469 -7.57 19.95 -4.52
CA PHE A 469 -7.35 20.74 -3.31
C PHE A 469 -8.27 21.98 -3.19
N ALA A 470 -8.99 22.35 -4.21
CA ALA A 470 -9.87 23.53 -4.17
C ALA A 470 -10.98 23.42 -3.11
N ALA A 471 -11.37 22.21 -2.72
CA ALA A 471 -12.37 21.95 -1.70
C ALA A 471 -11.85 22.19 -0.26
N PHE A 472 -10.54 22.31 -0.06
CA PHE A 472 -9.96 22.51 1.26
C PHE A 472 -9.79 23.99 1.59
N PRO A 473 -10.15 24.44 2.82
CA PRO A 473 -10.07 25.86 3.21
C PRO A 473 -8.68 26.47 3.02
N ALA A 474 -7.62 25.71 3.27
CA ALA A 474 -6.22 26.16 3.11
C ALA A 474 -5.86 26.50 1.64
N PHE A 475 -6.59 25.96 0.68
CA PHE A 475 -6.39 26.13 -0.76
C PHE A 475 -7.56 26.86 -1.46
N ALA A 476 -8.40 27.55 -0.70
CA ALA A 476 -9.45 28.38 -1.25
C ALA A 476 -8.90 29.52 -2.13
N ASP A 477 -7.71 30.06 -1.77
CA ASP A 477 -7.00 31.05 -2.57
C ASP A 477 -6.32 30.38 -3.79
N PRO A 478 -6.57 30.85 -5.03
CA PRO A 478 -5.91 30.38 -6.23
C PRO A 478 -4.37 30.40 -6.16
N ALA A 479 -3.78 31.41 -5.52
CA ALA A 479 -2.33 31.54 -5.39
C ALA A 479 -1.72 30.39 -4.58
N HIS A 480 -2.42 29.89 -3.55
CA HIS A 480 -1.97 28.73 -2.78
C HIS A 480 -2.09 27.44 -3.61
N ARG A 481 -3.12 27.31 -4.46
CA ARG A 481 -3.25 26.16 -5.36
C ARG A 481 -2.18 26.14 -6.44
N ASP A 482 -1.80 27.32 -6.95
CA ASP A 482 -0.74 27.44 -7.96
C ASP A 482 0.65 27.08 -7.40
N ALA A 483 0.83 27.18 -6.08
CA ALA A 483 2.06 26.74 -5.41
C ALA A 483 2.17 25.20 -5.27
N ILE A 484 1.08 24.46 -5.50
CA ILE A 484 1.11 22.97 -5.47
C ILE A 484 2.04 22.50 -6.59
N PRO A 485 3.04 21.65 -6.27
CA PRO A 485 4.01 21.17 -7.25
C PRO A 485 3.34 20.51 -8.46
N ASP A 486 3.87 20.77 -9.66
CA ASP A 486 3.44 20.05 -10.86
C ASP A 486 3.94 18.59 -10.77
N PRO A 487 3.06 17.60 -10.86
CA PRO A 487 3.46 16.18 -10.83
C PRO A 487 4.46 15.80 -11.93
N ASN A 488 4.43 16.46 -13.07
CA ASN A 488 5.29 16.17 -14.22
C ASN A 488 6.66 16.86 -14.14
N ASP A 489 6.87 17.80 -13.20
CA ASP A 489 8.14 18.48 -13.02
C ASP A 489 9.19 17.49 -12.46
N LEU A 490 10.36 17.44 -13.10
CA LEU A 490 11.51 16.68 -12.59
C LEU A 490 11.86 17.06 -11.15
N GLY A 491 11.72 18.34 -10.77
CA GLY A 491 11.97 18.81 -9.42
C GLY A 491 11.05 18.16 -8.37
N THR A 492 9.81 17.83 -8.73
CA THR A 492 8.86 17.12 -7.85
C THR A 492 9.38 15.71 -7.54
N PHE A 493 9.84 14.97 -8.54
CA PHE A 493 10.48 13.67 -8.36
C PHE A 493 11.77 13.75 -7.55
N VAL A 494 12.66 14.69 -7.87
CA VAL A 494 13.95 14.85 -7.17
C VAL A 494 13.74 15.16 -5.68
N ARG A 495 12.79 16.03 -5.34
CA ARG A 495 12.44 16.33 -3.95
C ARG A 495 11.88 15.12 -3.20
N SER A 496 11.24 14.19 -3.92
CA SER A 496 10.65 12.96 -3.36
C SER A 496 11.64 11.81 -3.22
N SER A 497 12.86 11.97 -3.74
CA SER A 497 13.85 10.90 -3.83
C SER A 497 14.81 10.90 -2.63
N PRO A 498 14.83 9.84 -1.79
CA PRO A 498 15.80 9.73 -0.70
C PRO A 498 17.26 9.72 -1.15
N ALA A 499 17.52 9.38 -2.42
CA ALA A 499 18.87 9.41 -3.00
C ALA A 499 19.41 10.85 -3.13
N HIS A 500 18.54 11.85 -3.10
CA HIS A 500 18.87 13.27 -3.19
C HIS A 500 18.66 14.02 -1.87
N ALA A 501 18.53 13.29 -0.74
CA ALA A 501 18.41 13.90 0.58
C ALA A 501 19.65 14.78 0.87
N HIS A 502 19.40 16.03 1.26
CA HIS A 502 20.48 16.96 1.60
C HIS A 502 21.28 16.49 2.82
N GLU A 503 22.58 16.72 2.83
CA GLU A 503 23.52 16.32 3.89
C GLU A 503 23.12 16.82 5.31
N ASN A 504 22.26 17.82 5.42
CA ASN A 504 21.78 18.37 6.69
C ASN A 504 20.66 17.55 7.36
N ALA A 505 20.12 16.52 6.70
CA ALA A 505 19.09 15.63 7.26
C ALA A 505 19.63 14.64 8.33
N HIS A 506 20.96 14.65 8.60
CA HIS A 506 21.61 13.56 9.32
C HIS A 506 21.78 13.78 10.84
N GLN A 507 21.55 14.98 11.39
CA GLN A 507 21.82 15.20 12.83
C GLN A 507 21.00 14.31 13.76
N ASP A 508 19.77 13.96 13.38
CA ASP A 508 18.88 13.11 14.19
C ASP A 508 18.74 11.67 13.68
N ALA A 509 19.20 11.36 12.45
CA ALA A 509 18.99 10.07 11.82
C ALA A 509 19.51 8.89 12.68
N ASP A 510 20.70 9.02 13.28
CA ASP A 510 21.25 7.98 14.14
C ASP A 510 20.41 7.77 15.40
N THR A 511 19.77 8.81 15.91
CA THR A 511 18.88 8.72 17.08
C THR A 511 17.60 7.98 16.72
N TRP A 512 17.01 8.29 15.57
CA TRP A 512 15.84 7.60 15.06
C TRP A 512 16.15 6.13 14.69
N ARG A 513 17.24 5.84 14.00
CA ARG A 513 17.67 4.47 13.69
C ARG A 513 17.88 3.63 14.96
N ARG A 514 18.52 4.21 16.01
CA ARG A 514 18.66 3.53 17.30
C ARG A 514 17.31 3.26 17.96
N PHE A 515 16.40 4.20 17.90
CA PHE A 515 15.04 4.04 18.42
C PHE A 515 14.29 2.92 17.71
N TYR A 516 14.22 2.93 16.36
CA TYR A 516 13.60 1.87 15.57
C TYR A 516 14.24 0.51 15.84
N ARG A 517 15.55 0.44 15.80
CA ARG A 517 16.29 -0.81 16.10
C ARG A 517 15.97 -1.35 17.48
N SER A 518 15.91 -0.49 18.51
CA SER A 518 15.57 -0.89 19.88
C SER A 518 14.17 -1.47 19.95
N ALA A 519 13.16 -0.80 19.38
CA ALA A 519 11.79 -1.27 19.38
C ALA A 519 11.65 -2.59 18.59
N LEU A 520 12.24 -2.69 17.40
CA LEU A 520 12.20 -3.89 16.56
C LEU A 520 12.95 -5.08 17.21
N THR A 521 14.02 -4.81 17.96
CA THR A 521 14.71 -5.86 18.76
C THR A 521 13.76 -6.41 19.84
N VAL A 522 13.06 -5.55 20.55
CA VAL A 522 12.05 -5.97 21.54
C VAL A 522 10.92 -6.75 20.87
N ARG A 523 10.40 -6.26 19.74
CA ARG A 523 9.37 -6.96 18.96
C ARG A 523 9.84 -8.36 18.58
N ALA A 524 11.00 -8.49 17.95
CA ALA A 524 11.57 -9.76 17.48
C ALA A 524 11.82 -10.77 18.59
N ALA A 525 12.17 -10.29 19.79
CA ALA A 525 12.47 -11.15 20.92
C ALA A 525 11.24 -11.53 21.76
N LEU A 526 10.30 -10.61 21.94
CA LEU A 526 9.26 -10.72 22.96
C LEU A 526 7.82 -10.71 22.42
N VAL A 527 7.61 -10.27 21.18
CA VAL A 527 6.28 -10.20 20.59
C VAL A 527 6.13 -11.22 19.47
N THR A 528 6.94 -11.10 18.42
CA THR A 528 6.85 -11.91 17.19
C THR A 528 6.75 -13.42 17.44
N PRO A 529 7.58 -14.07 18.29
CA PRO A 529 7.52 -15.53 18.48
C PRO A 529 6.22 -16.02 19.13
N HIS A 530 5.43 -15.09 19.68
CA HIS A 530 4.22 -15.38 20.45
C HIS A 530 2.95 -14.82 19.79
N LEU A 531 3.04 -14.35 18.53
CA LEU A 531 1.88 -13.87 17.77
C LEU A 531 0.93 -14.97 17.30
N PRO A 532 1.37 -16.20 16.95
CA PRO A 532 0.44 -17.28 16.66
C PRO A 532 -0.50 -17.53 17.82
N GLY A 533 -1.83 -17.42 17.59
CA GLY A 533 -2.84 -17.54 18.62
C GLY A 533 -3.04 -16.29 19.49
N ALA A 534 -2.38 -15.21 19.21
CA ALA A 534 -2.59 -13.93 19.92
C ALA A 534 -3.99 -13.38 19.68
N ARG A 535 -4.58 -12.76 20.72
CA ARG A 535 -5.91 -12.14 20.65
C ARG A 535 -5.99 -10.92 21.56
N ALA A 536 -6.79 -9.93 21.19
CA ALA A 536 -7.06 -8.79 22.04
C ALA A 536 -7.84 -9.20 23.29
N LEU A 537 -7.53 -8.56 24.40
CA LEU A 537 -8.26 -8.69 25.68
C LEU A 537 -9.12 -7.46 25.96
N GLY A 538 -8.88 -6.37 25.26
CA GLY A 538 -9.60 -5.09 25.36
C GLY A 538 -8.68 -3.89 25.46
N VAL A 539 -9.30 -2.73 25.36
CA VAL A 539 -8.60 -1.44 25.44
C VAL A 539 -9.33 -0.56 26.44
N GLU A 540 -8.57 -0.05 27.40
CA GLU A 540 -9.02 0.88 28.41
C GLU A 540 -8.69 2.31 27.98
N LEU A 541 -9.65 3.23 28.15
CA LEU A 541 -9.47 4.65 27.89
C LEU A 541 -9.16 5.37 29.19
N LEU A 542 -8.11 6.20 29.19
CA LEU A 542 -7.56 6.85 30.39
C LEU A 542 -7.85 8.33 30.38
N GLY A 543 -8.31 8.86 31.51
CA GLY A 543 -8.60 10.28 31.72
C GLY A 543 -7.36 11.11 32.04
N ALA A 544 -7.51 12.45 32.00
CA ALA A 544 -6.46 13.38 32.41
C ALA A 544 -6.25 13.33 33.95
N HIS A 545 -4.99 13.50 34.35
CA HIS A 545 -4.71 13.79 35.78
C HIS A 545 -5.10 15.24 36.08
N VAL A 546 -6.13 15.42 36.91
CA VAL A 546 -6.48 16.73 37.49
C VAL A 546 -5.73 16.88 38.82
N GLU A 547 -4.75 17.75 38.88
CA GLU A 547 -4.18 18.15 40.17
C GLU A 547 -5.29 18.77 41.03
N GLY A 548 -5.55 18.19 42.20
CA GLY A 548 -6.67 18.53 43.05
C GLY A 548 -6.76 20.04 43.29
N VAL A 549 -7.85 20.62 42.81
CA VAL A 549 -8.28 21.96 43.26
C VAL A 549 -8.71 21.81 44.70
N GLY A 550 -7.81 22.19 45.59
CA GLY A 550 -8.17 22.44 46.97
C GLY A 550 -9.34 23.42 46.98
N ASN A 551 -10.41 23.05 47.69
CA ASN A 551 -11.60 23.83 47.91
C ASN A 551 -11.25 25.25 48.35
N GLY A 552 -11.35 26.27 47.47
CA GLY A 552 -11.06 27.66 47.77
C GLY A 552 -11.53 28.60 46.69
N GLY A 553 -12.73 29.16 46.85
CA GLY A 553 -13.09 30.52 46.47
C GLY A 553 -13.24 30.85 44.97
N ALA A 554 -14.46 31.14 44.62
CA ALA A 554 -14.90 31.82 43.41
C ALA A 554 -14.12 33.11 43.11
N GLY A 555 -13.78 33.32 41.81
CA GLY A 555 -13.37 34.64 41.33
C GLY A 555 -12.67 34.66 39.98
N GLY A 556 -13.36 35.18 38.96
CA GLY A 556 -12.75 36.01 37.93
C GLY A 556 -12.40 35.37 36.60
N ALA A 557 -13.23 35.65 35.63
CA ALA A 557 -13.02 35.48 34.21
C ALA A 557 -11.74 36.13 33.69
N GLY A 558 -11.04 35.45 32.77
CA GLY A 558 -9.96 36.02 31.98
C GLY A 558 -9.77 35.22 30.70
N ALA A 559 -10.43 35.69 29.63
CA ALA A 559 -10.24 35.20 28.27
C ALA A 559 -8.85 35.62 27.77
N GLY A 560 -8.07 34.65 27.34
CA GLY A 560 -6.83 34.84 26.62
C GLY A 560 -6.78 33.92 25.42
N ALA A 561 -7.27 34.43 24.28
CA ALA A 561 -7.11 33.82 23.00
C ALA A 561 -5.67 34.02 22.52
N GLY A 562 -4.92 32.94 22.41
CA GLY A 562 -3.66 32.88 21.70
C GLY A 562 -3.82 32.08 20.41
N ALA A 563 -4.09 32.83 19.33
CA ALA A 563 -4.13 32.26 17.99
C ALA A 563 -2.72 31.99 17.52
N GLY A 564 -2.30 30.73 17.52
CA GLY A 564 -1.18 30.26 16.75
C GLY A 564 -1.68 29.76 15.41
N ALA A 565 -1.56 30.57 14.35
CA ALA A 565 -1.84 30.17 12.99
C ALA A 565 -0.74 29.23 12.49
N GLY A 566 -0.93 27.93 12.69
CA GLY A 566 -0.28 26.91 11.90
C GLY A 566 -1.13 26.59 10.68
N ALA A 567 -0.70 27.01 9.48
CA ALA A 567 -1.31 26.63 8.23
C ALA A 567 -1.05 25.13 7.98
N GLY A 568 -1.86 24.28 8.60
CA GLY A 568 -1.91 22.85 8.32
C GLY A 568 -2.67 22.62 7.06
N ALA A 569 -2.00 22.28 5.98
CA ALA A 569 -2.62 21.83 4.74
C ALA A 569 -3.33 20.50 4.96
N ALA A 570 -4.63 20.47 4.71
CA ALA A 570 -5.48 19.31 4.84
C ALA A 570 -5.07 18.15 3.93
N GLY A 571 -5.13 16.97 4.47
CA GLY A 571 -4.81 15.72 3.79
C GLY A 571 -5.82 15.31 2.72
N ALA A 572 -5.28 14.67 1.84
CA ALA A 572 -5.49 14.02 0.59
C ALA A 572 -6.80 13.25 0.39
N ALA A 573 -7.38 13.45 -0.77
CA ALA A 573 -8.09 12.43 -1.54
C ALA A 573 -7.03 11.54 -2.21
N GLY A 574 -7.25 10.22 -2.30
CA GLY A 574 -6.29 9.27 -2.81
C GLY A 574 -5.73 9.62 -4.19
N ALA A 575 -4.49 9.23 -4.50
CA ALA A 575 -3.78 9.40 -5.78
C ALA A 575 -4.65 9.07 -6.98
N ALA A 576 -5.60 8.24 -6.73
CA ALA A 576 -6.73 7.88 -7.52
C ALA A 576 -7.47 9.04 -8.18
N GLY A 577 -7.67 10.18 -7.50
CA GLY A 577 -8.49 11.26 -8.01
C GLY A 577 -7.88 12.07 -9.15
N ALA A 578 -6.55 12.26 -9.16
CA ALA A 578 -5.90 13.14 -10.11
C ALA A 578 -5.82 12.53 -11.52
N ALA A 579 -5.50 11.24 -11.65
CA ALA A 579 -5.45 10.55 -12.91
C ALA A 579 -6.85 10.33 -13.51
N GLY A 580 -7.84 10.03 -12.64
CA GLY A 580 -9.24 9.84 -13.05
C GLY A 580 -9.91 11.13 -13.56
N ALA A 581 -9.59 12.30 -12.96
CA ALA A 581 -10.10 13.57 -13.42
C ALA A 581 -9.53 13.96 -14.80
N ALA A 582 -8.29 13.52 -15.13
CA ALA A 582 -7.67 13.74 -16.41
C ALA A 582 -8.31 12.86 -17.51
N ALA A 583 -8.60 11.60 -17.23
CA ALA A 583 -9.23 10.68 -18.16
C ALA A 583 -10.68 11.07 -18.49
N GLY A 584 -11.41 11.66 -17.52
CA GLY A 584 -12.75 12.15 -17.73
C GLY A 584 -12.84 13.40 -18.63
N ALA A 585 -11.78 14.22 -18.68
CA ALA A 585 -11.75 15.45 -19.47
C ALA A 585 -11.43 15.21 -20.96
N ALA A 586 -10.70 14.13 -21.29
CA ALA A 586 -10.31 13.77 -22.65
C ALA A 586 -11.43 13.05 -23.43
N GLY A 587 -12.51 12.60 -22.77
CA GLY A 587 -13.60 11.84 -23.38
C GLY A 587 -14.85 12.64 -23.75
N SER A 588 -14.93 13.95 -23.48
CA SER A 588 -16.16 14.75 -23.66
C SER A 588 -16.14 15.75 -24.84
N GLY A 589 -15.54 15.36 -25.95
CA GLY A 589 -15.56 16.17 -27.15
C GLY A 589 -16.18 15.42 -28.32
N ALA A 590 -17.49 15.27 -28.40
CA ALA A 590 -18.33 15.31 -29.60
C ALA A 590 -19.74 14.76 -29.29
N GLY A 591 -20.77 15.58 -29.50
CA GLY A 591 -22.16 15.12 -29.71
C GLY A 591 -23.22 15.99 -29.05
N GLU A 592 -23.56 17.08 -29.70
CA GLU A 592 -24.81 17.78 -29.48
C GLU A 592 -26.01 16.89 -29.90
N ALA A 593 -27.11 16.90 -29.14
CA ALA A 593 -28.46 17.32 -29.54
C ALA A 593 -29.55 16.77 -28.60
N GLY A 594 -30.26 17.62 -27.96
CA GLY A 594 -31.71 17.85 -28.07
C GLY A 594 -32.64 16.80 -27.42
N GLY A 595 -33.41 17.25 -26.44
CA GLY A 595 -34.66 16.58 -26.09
C GLY A 595 -35.18 16.92 -24.70
N THR A 596 -36.05 17.93 -24.68
CA THR A 596 -36.93 18.36 -23.57
C THR A 596 -37.97 17.29 -23.21
N GLY A 597 -38.31 17.19 -21.94
CA GLY A 597 -39.48 16.40 -21.51
C GLY A 597 -39.72 16.45 -20.01
N ASP A 598 -40.77 17.15 -19.69
CA ASP A 598 -41.30 17.64 -18.44
C ASP A 598 -42.07 16.58 -17.61
N ALA A 599 -42.15 16.85 -16.30
CA ALA A 599 -43.21 16.62 -15.32
C ALA A 599 -43.65 15.21 -14.88
N GLY A 600 -43.88 15.13 -13.58
CA GLY A 600 -44.82 14.24 -12.94
C GLY A 600 -44.57 13.97 -11.45
N ALA A 601 -45.12 14.85 -10.59
CA ALA A 601 -45.27 14.58 -9.16
C ALA A 601 -46.48 13.68 -8.92
N ASP A 602 -46.46 12.93 -7.79
CA ASP A 602 -47.53 12.53 -6.87
C ASP A 602 -47.01 11.28 -6.09
N GLY A 603 -47.03 11.18 -4.78
CA GLY A 603 -48.03 11.57 -3.82
C GLY A 603 -48.48 10.34 -3.02
N ALA A 604 -48.50 10.46 -1.71
CA ALA A 604 -49.16 9.60 -0.70
C ALA A 604 -48.32 8.47 -0.07
N SER A 605 -48.09 8.46 1.16
CA SER A 605 -48.78 8.55 2.45
C SER A 605 -48.57 7.28 3.28
N ALA A 606 -47.98 7.49 4.44
CA ALA A 606 -48.22 6.91 5.77
C ALA A 606 -48.52 5.43 5.97
N ALA A 607 -47.66 4.78 6.76
CA ALA A 607 -48.09 3.98 7.92
C ALA A 607 -47.01 4.04 9.03
N ARG A 608 -47.41 4.50 10.18
CA ARG A 608 -46.69 4.38 11.45
C ARG A 608 -46.85 2.94 11.94
N ASP A 609 -45.77 2.36 12.44
CA ASP A 609 -45.90 1.44 13.57
C ASP A 609 -44.71 1.56 14.52
N ASP A 610 -45.06 1.56 15.75
CA ASP A 610 -44.41 1.90 16.98
C ASP A 610 -43.71 0.65 17.51
N SER A 611 -42.40 0.70 17.81
CA SER A 611 -41.84 -0.19 18.85
C SER A 611 -40.43 0.26 19.29
N GLY A 612 -40.33 0.71 20.55
CA GLY A 612 -39.22 0.34 21.41
C GLY A 612 -38.02 1.29 21.43
N ASP A 613 -38.22 2.42 22.05
CA ASP A 613 -37.22 3.23 22.75
C ASP A 613 -36.23 2.38 23.56
N ALA A 614 -34.96 2.32 23.16
CA ALA A 614 -33.83 2.02 24.02
C ALA A 614 -33.01 3.29 24.14
N GLY A 615 -33.31 4.04 25.19
CA GLY A 615 -32.70 5.33 25.50
C GLY A 615 -31.20 5.25 25.65
N ASP A 616 -30.50 5.90 24.71
CA ASP A 616 -29.14 6.34 24.89
C ASP A 616 -29.15 7.56 25.81
N SER A 617 -28.85 7.32 27.09
CA SER A 617 -28.67 8.36 28.08
C SER A 617 -27.45 9.21 27.68
N HIS A 618 -27.69 10.34 27.04
CA HIS A 618 -26.72 11.43 26.98
C HIS A 618 -26.47 11.93 28.42
N GLY A 619 -25.50 11.27 29.07
CA GLY A 619 -24.93 11.75 30.31
C GLY A 619 -24.25 13.09 30.03
N ASN A 620 -24.67 14.12 30.80
CA ASN A 620 -23.93 15.37 31.01
C ASN A 620 -22.56 15.04 31.61
N GLY A 621 -21.61 14.55 30.74
CA GLY A 621 -20.24 14.28 31.16
C GLY A 621 -19.54 15.58 31.49
N ASN A 622 -18.96 15.62 32.68
CA ASN A 622 -18.04 16.68 33.10
C ASN A 622 -16.96 16.84 32.01
N PRO A 623 -16.62 18.05 31.53
CA PRO A 623 -15.56 18.24 30.53
C PRO A 623 -14.18 17.68 30.95
N ASN A 624 -14.01 17.25 32.20
CA ASN A 624 -12.84 16.55 32.72
C ASN A 624 -12.85 15.02 32.41
N ASP A 625 -13.91 14.44 31.81
CA ASP A 625 -14.03 13.00 31.57
C ASP A 625 -13.59 12.60 30.14
N THR A 626 -13.11 13.54 29.33
CA THR A 626 -12.63 13.21 27.97
C THR A 626 -11.34 12.38 28.05
N PRO A 627 -11.32 11.14 27.54
CA PRO A 627 -10.12 10.32 27.58
C PRO A 627 -9.01 10.93 26.72
N ILE A 628 -7.78 10.94 27.25
CA ILE A 628 -6.58 11.50 26.59
C ILE A 628 -5.53 10.45 26.23
N ALA A 629 -5.65 9.24 26.77
CA ALA A 629 -4.72 8.14 26.58
C ALA A 629 -5.46 6.80 26.58
N LEU A 630 -4.77 5.72 26.23
CA LEU A 630 -5.32 4.37 26.24
C LEU A 630 -4.31 3.35 26.77
N ALA A 631 -4.83 2.20 27.24
CA ALA A 631 -4.05 1.01 27.56
C ALA A 631 -4.66 -0.22 26.88
N ALA A 632 -3.99 -0.74 25.86
CA ALA A 632 -4.41 -1.90 25.10
C ALA A 632 -3.73 -3.17 25.62
N ARG A 633 -4.47 -4.29 25.66
CA ARG A 633 -4.01 -5.56 26.21
C ARG A 633 -4.28 -6.71 25.24
N TRP A 634 -3.30 -7.59 25.11
CA TRP A 634 -3.43 -8.81 24.28
C TRP A 634 -2.92 -10.02 25.05
N ARG A 635 -3.61 -11.16 24.88
CA ARG A 635 -3.10 -12.46 25.23
C ARG A 635 -2.25 -12.97 24.10
N LEU A 636 -0.96 -13.22 24.36
CA LEU A 636 -0.05 -13.83 23.40
C LEU A 636 -0.21 -15.35 23.35
N GLY A 637 0.34 -16.00 22.32
CA GLY A 637 0.21 -17.45 22.13
C GLY A 637 0.84 -18.32 23.20
N ASP A 638 1.81 -17.81 23.96
CA ASP A 638 2.39 -18.48 25.13
C ASP A 638 1.57 -18.29 26.43
N GLY A 639 0.44 -17.63 26.33
CA GLY A 639 -0.42 -17.33 27.46
C GLY A 639 -0.03 -16.08 28.25
N SER A 640 1.08 -15.43 27.94
CA SER A 640 1.46 -14.15 28.56
C SER A 640 0.58 -12.99 28.07
N THR A 641 0.57 -11.89 28.83
CA THR A 641 -0.14 -10.68 28.46
C THR A 641 0.85 -9.60 28.04
N LEU A 642 0.62 -9.03 26.87
CA LEU A 642 1.26 -7.78 26.42
C LEU A 642 0.31 -6.64 26.72
N THR A 643 0.81 -5.58 27.40
CA THR A 643 0.06 -4.35 27.65
C THR A 643 0.84 -3.18 27.08
N ILE A 644 0.19 -2.30 26.34
CA ILE A 644 0.77 -1.06 25.80
C ILE A 644 -0.10 0.10 26.26
N ALA A 645 0.47 0.99 27.09
CA ALA A 645 -0.16 2.26 27.42
C ALA A 645 0.42 3.37 26.55
N PHE A 646 -0.45 4.11 25.89
CA PHE A 646 -0.12 5.15 24.92
C PHE A 646 -0.82 6.47 25.28
N ASN A 647 -0.04 7.53 25.42
CA ASN A 647 -0.52 8.88 25.65
C ASN A 647 0.04 9.82 24.57
N PRO A 648 -0.75 10.19 23.55
CA PRO A 648 -0.34 11.15 22.52
C PRO A 648 -0.40 12.60 23.00
N GLY A 649 -1.15 12.87 24.09
CA GLY A 649 -1.50 14.19 24.57
C GLY A 649 -0.37 14.95 25.26
N SER A 650 -0.63 16.20 25.59
CA SER A 650 0.33 17.10 26.27
C SER A 650 0.24 17.07 27.81
N HIS A 651 -0.66 16.27 28.36
CA HIS A 651 -0.88 16.15 29.82
C HIS A 651 -0.72 14.69 30.24
N ASP A 652 -0.31 14.50 31.51
CA ASP A 652 -0.23 13.16 32.09
C ASP A 652 -1.63 12.54 32.19
N ALA A 653 -1.74 11.27 31.89
CA ALA A 653 -2.97 10.48 32.09
C ALA A 653 -2.87 9.64 33.38
N VAL A 654 -4.02 9.27 33.94
CA VAL A 654 -4.10 8.43 35.15
C VAL A 654 -4.28 6.97 34.73
N LEU A 655 -3.47 6.09 35.31
CA LEU A 655 -3.65 4.64 35.23
C LEU A 655 -4.45 4.20 36.48
N ASP A 656 -5.67 3.71 36.31
CA ASP A 656 -6.47 3.23 37.43
C ASP A 656 -5.80 2.07 38.15
N THR A 657 -5.18 1.19 37.38
CA THR A 657 -4.35 0.09 37.86
C THR A 657 -3.05 -0.01 37.06
N LEU A 658 -1.95 -0.30 37.73
CA LEU A 658 -0.70 -0.58 37.04
C LEU A 658 -0.79 -1.93 36.34
N PRO A 659 -0.36 -2.02 35.06
CA PRO A 659 -0.28 -3.29 34.35
C PRO A 659 0.62 -4.30 35.05
N VAL A 660 0.22 -5.56 35.01
CA VAL A 660 1.02 -6.66 35.57
C VAL A 660 2.18 -6.97 34.59
N GLY A 661 3.37 -7.23 35.15
CA GLY A 661 4.53 -7.64 34.37
C GLY A 661 5.69 -6.64 34.48
N LYS A 662 6.72 -6.90 33.64
CA LYS A 662 7.91 -6.04 33.55
C LYS A 662 7.75 -5.05 32.42
N VAL A 663 8.22 -3.82 32.62
CA VAL A 663 8.38 -2.86 31.53
C VAL A 663 9.50 -3.37 30.60
N VAL A 664 9.15 -3.63 29.34
CA VAL A 664 10.05 -4.16 28.30
C VAL A 664 10.48 -3.09 27.31
N PHE A 665 9.69 -1.99 27.22
CA PHE A 665 10.03 -0.83 26.39
C PHE A 665 9.37 0.43 26.97
N GLU A 666 10.01 1.58 26.75
CA GLU A 666 9.44 2.89 27.10
C GLU A 666 10.00 3.99 26.20
N THR A 667 9.15 4.98 25.93
CA THR A 667 9.54 6.25 25.30
C THR A 667 8.66 7.38 25.88
N PRO A 668 9.23 8.54 26.27
CA PRO A 668 10.65 8.85 26.35
C PRO A 668 11.38 8.01 27.42
N PRO A 669 12.72 7.99 27.43
CA PRO A 669 13.49 7.29 28.46
C PRO A 669 13.08 7.72 29.87
N ARG A 670 12.95 6.76 30.80
CA ARG A 670 12.55 6.97 32.21
C ARG A 670 11.07 7.37 32.38
N ALA A 671 10.22 7.19 31.35
CA ALA A 671 8.77 7.40 31.48
C ALA A 671 8.19 6.58 32.65
N ARG A 672 8.73 5.36 32.90
CA ARG A 672 8.34 4.48 34.02
C ARG A 672 8.53 5.09 35.41
N ASP A 673 9.41 6.08 35.58
CA ASP A 673 9.66 6.72 36.90
C ASP A 673 8.39 7.42 37.43
N ARG A 674 7.44 7.79 36.56
CA ARG A 674 6.15 8.41 36.92
C ARG A 674 5.08 7.37 37.30
N LEU A 675 5.32 6.09 37.08
CA LEU A 675 4.35 5.03 37.40
C LEU A 675 4.14 4.86 38.93
N ALA A 676 5.10 5.28 39.74
CA ALA A 676 4.92 5.28 41.20
C ALA A 676 3.67 6.11 41.64
N ASP A 677 3.38 7.17 40.89
CA ASP A 677 2.22 8.04 41.11
C ASP A 677 1.01 7.63 40.23
N ARG A 678 1.04 6.46 39.60
CA ARG A 678 0.03 5.99 38.62
C ARG A 678 -0.17 6.96 37.47
N ARG A 679 0.88 7.64 37.01
CA ARG A 679 0.84 8.59 35.92
C ARG A 679 1.48 7.98 34.67
N LEU A 680 0.77 8.06 33.55
CA LEU A 680 1.31 7.86 32.24
C LEU A 680 1.72 9.22 31.67
N PRO A 681 3.01 9.50 31.51
CA PRO A 681 3.47 10.83 31.11
C PRO A 681 2.89 11.26 29.76
N ALA A 682 2.79 12.58 29.57
CA ALA A 682 2.48 13.17 28.27
C ALA A 682 3.43 12.64 27.18
N ARG A 683 2.92 12.44 25.97
CA ARG A 683 3.67 12.02 24.77
C ARG A 683 4.55 10.80 25.03
N SER A 684 3.95 9.75 25.63
CA SER A 684 4.68 8.56 26.04
C SER A 684 4.01 7.28 25.57
N CYS A 685 4.84 6.25 25.45
CA CYS A 685 4.40 4.87 25.28
C CYS A 685 5.21 3.99 26.23
N ILE A 686 4.52 3.17 27.02
CA ILE A 686 5.15 2.21 27.93
C ILE A 686 4.55 0.83 27.63
N VAL A 687 5.44 -0.17 27.56
CA VAL A 687 5.06 -1.55 27.20
C VAL A 687 5.46 -2.49 28.31
N TRP A 688 4.49 -3.29 28.76
CA TRP A 688 4.68 -4.34 29.77
C TRP A 688 4.45 -5.70 29.15
N ARG A 689 5.18 -6.69 29.66
CA ARG A 689 4.88 -8.08 29.43
C ARG A 689 4.92 -8.85 30.75
N ASP A 690 3.87 -9.63 31.03
CA ASP A 690 3.88 -10.63 32.08
C ASP A 690 4.51 -11.94 31.56
N GLY A 691 4.92 -12.83 32.49
CA GLY A 691 5.60 -14.09 32.14
C GLY A 691 7.12 -14.01 32.19
N ALA A 692 7.79 -15.10 31.90
CA ALA A 692 9.24 -15.21 31.98
C ALA A 692 9.89 -14.42 30.82
N VAL A 693 10.49 -13.27 31.14
CA VAL A 693 11.31 -12.52 30.17
C VAL A 693 12.75 -12.97 30.29
N ASN A 694 13.25 -13.63 29.26
CA ASN A 694 14.66 -14.01 29.18
C ASN A 694 15.51 -12.76 28.81
N HIS A 695 16.02 -12.07 29.82
CA HIS A 695 16.83 -10.87 29.64
C HIS A 695 18.15 -11.12 28.89
N ASP A 696 18.71 -12.32 28.99
CA ASP A 696 19.97 -12.65 28.31
C ASP A 696 19.79 -12.72 26.80
N ALA A 697 18.61 -13.16 26.31
CA ALA A 697 18.28 -13.15 24.89
C ALA A 697 18.14 -11.74 24.31
N LEU A 698 17.68 -10.77 25.10
CA LEU A 698 17.60 -9.35 24.71
C LEU A 698 18.99 -8.73 24.59
N MET A 699 19.88 -8.99 25.56
CA MET A 699 21.23 -8.38 25.60
C MET A 699 22.16 -8.99 24.55
N HIS A 700 22.02 -10.29 24.23
CA HIS A 700 22.81 -10.92 23.17
C HIS A 700 22.47 -10.43 21.77
N ARG A 701 21.22 -10.12 21.47
CA ARG A 701 20.80 -9.58 20.18
C ARG A 701 21.09 -8.08 20.03
N ALA A 702 20.99 -7.30 21.12
CA ALA A 702 21.32 -5.87 21.11
C ALA A 702 22.83 -5.59 20.95
N ASN A 703 23.68 -6.55 21.33
CA ASN A 703 25.15 -6.44 21.32
C ASN A 703 25.83 -7.29 20.23
N ALA A 704 25.08 -7.91 19.32
CA ALA A 704 25.68 -8.62 18.20
C ALA A 704 26.47 -7.61 17.33
N PRO A 705 27.80 -7.79 17.15
CA PRO A 705 28.58 -6.88 16.34
C PRO A 705 28.05 -6.89 14.90
N THR A 706 27.79 -5.71 14.36
CA THR A 706 27.64 -5.54 12.92
C THR A 706 28.91 -6.10 12.26
N ALA A 707 28.79 -7.20 11.53
CA ALA A 707 29.89 -7.68 10.72
C ALA A 707 30.26 -6.56 9.74
N ASN A 708 31.40 -5.93 10.00
CA ASN A 708 32.09 -5.08 9.03
C ASN A 708 32.62 -6.02 7.94
N THR A 709 31.95 -6.08 6.79
CA THR A 709 32.56 -6.40 5.49
C THR A 709 31.79 -5.67 4.40
#